data_8fb613b9e8b5f0fde9ab946970270f70
#
_entry.id   8fb613b9e8b5f0fde9ab946970270f70
#
_cell.length_a   1.000
_cell.length_b   1.000
_cell.length_c   1.000
_cell.angle_alpha   90.00
_cell.angle_beta   90.00
_cell.angle_gamma   90.00
#
_symmetry.space_group_name_H-M   'P 1'
#
loop_
_entity.id
_entity.type
_entity.pdbx_description
1 polymer ?
#
loop_
_entity_poly.entity_id
_entity_poly.type
_entity_poly.pdbx_seq_one_letter_code
_entity_poly.pdbx_strand_id
1 'polypeptide(L)'
;MNLTAQLAWRFLKARRARSIFAVIGISLGVMLLIISQIMMTTLEQSNEKTVLEKYGDFDLVSGYNGSTKKLSAKDLQTIEGFPDVDQITPMLFPYASKDMPAAVASQPVYIGFKHHQLAMEHPLVSIGKGGFPRAQEVVIPARYAKAKGLDVDSEISFPFPPGDNVKVRVSGILNESEQLNNIVIFNYDWLAAQTHNENKATAVMVKLNQSADKQKVIEDLKEHFEDISIDQRKAMTTEKEQLGGLKPIVNGLSITVLLGSLLIVVSTLQMSVQERQKELATLRLLGGKPAQLFYMVIWEAFLIGTMAALVGTVTGTVLCYALSNIAEQFIGYSIQSISIPAKSIIISFFGSILLTVLAATIPALSTSRLSPIAAYSQKINKSKAESKATIIGLFMILLLLAAMTFAVHKSGGSGSFSILLGVSFVLIMFVMTPTVLRIIVTALTFLLRPFYQMESMIAGRNALKRMRRSQQIARVLTLAVIVGFVGYMILQAVVSQTEKTISKQYPLDYVIQATEASYEPGFSSSIIKQIDHMNGVETIPVQTSILTHTLDLDIKKVDSNWNGQFMTVNGKKEILTSVGGLDLEKVRNTAPFEIVKGRIDHLKDDEAVITKQFSEDIGFRVGDTVTLEPDELSEVSGKKPFTLRIVGVVDEVPILPDEDLRFFTNETTLKGLFHLQKTEQIFFNIKDQSEKGHIKAKIEKLMENPQYQDAILYDRKEEMDKFYQQYKQRIVLLGSSVLIITLIALVGLMNSMASNLRESKKEFAMMRAIGGKPWQIVRLALYEGIVISLAGCIMGLISSVILGYNLLSALDVKNLEIPYVIIFIILLISPLLGILSALPSALWLSKSNLVRSVFED
;
A
#
# COMPACT_ATOMS: atom_id res chain seq x y z
N MET A 1 30.30 -12.75 37.62
CA MET A 1 29.64 -13.57 36.58
C MET A 1 29.29 -14.93 37.15
N ASN A 2 28.01 -15.31 37.13
CA ASN A 2 27.60 -16.61 37.64
C ASN A 2 28.27 -17.76 36.88
N LEU A 3 28.59 -18.86 37.52
CA LEU A 3 29.23 -20.04 36.94
C LEU A 3 28.59 -20.48 35.62
N THR A 4 27.24 -20.39 35.53
CA THR A 4 26.45 -20.71 34.33
C THR A 4 26.78 -19.79 33.15
N ALA A 5 26.99 -18.50 33.40
CA ALA A 5 27.36 -17.51 32.36
C ALA A 5 28.79 -17.72 31.86
N GLN A 6 29.72 -18.07 32.75
CA GLN A 6 31.08 -18.41 32.36
C GLN A 6 31.16 -19.68 31.49
N LEU A 7 30.39 -20.68 31.86
CA LEU A 7 30.26 -21.91 31.06
C LEU A 7 29.64 -21.63 29.70
N ALA A 8 28.57 -20.81 29.62
CA ALA A 8 27.93 -20.42 28.35
C ALA A 8 28.94 -19.71 27.43
N TRP A 9 29.73 -18.77 27.96
CA TRP A 9 30.77 -18.08 27.18
C TRP A 9 31.86 -19.04 26.67
N ARG A 10 32.36 -19.95 27.50
CA ARG A 10 33.35 -20.94 27.05
C ARG A 10 32.83 -21.87 25.97
N PHE A 11 31.56 -22.24 26.05
CA PHE A 11 30.91 -23.08 25.04
C PHE A 11 30.73 -22.32 23.70
N LEU A 12 30.38 -21.05 23.72
CA LEU A 12 30.31 -20.21 22.51
C LEU A 12 31.70 -20.11 21.85
N LYS A 13 32.74 -19.89 22.64
CA LYS A 13 34.13 -19.79 22.14
C LYS A 13 34.66 -21.11 21.59
N ALA A 14 34.26 -22.25 22.16
CA ALA A 14 34.69 -23.55 21.68
C ALA A 14 34.12 -23.92 20.29
N ARG A 15 32.95 -23.35 19.91
CA ARG A 15 32.25 -23.66 18.66
C ARG A 15 31.99 -22.40 17.82
N ARG A 16 33.07 -21.61 17.57
CA ARG A 16 33.02 -20.30 16.93
C ARG A 16 32.18 -20.24 15.65
N ALA A 17 32.40 -21.20 14.73
CA ALA A 17 31.70 -21.19 13.44
C ALA A 17 30.17 -21.20 13.59
N ARG A 18 29.63 -22.02 14.51
CA ARG A 18 28.19 -22.08 14.76
C ARG A 18 27.64 -20.82 15.38
N SER A 19 28.34 -20.30 16.40
CA SER A 19 27.95 -19.08 17.07
C SER A 19 27.93 -17.90 16.07
N ILE A 20 28.88 -17.84 15.16
CA ILE A 20 28.93 -16.86 14.07
C ILE A 20 27.71 -17.02 13.14
N PHE A 21 27.40 -18.25 12.69
CA PHE A 21 26.21 -18.45 11.85
C PHE A 21 24.90 -18.07 12.54
N ALA A 22 24.79 -18.36 13.85
CA ALA A 22 23.61 -17.94 14.62
C ALA A 22 23.54 -16.42 14.73
N VAL A 23 24.65 -15.76 15.03
CA VAL A 23 24.71 -14.29 15.10
C VAL A 23 24.36 -13.67 13.75
N ILE A 24 24.95 -14.17 12.65
CA ILE A 24 24.65 -13.67 11.29
C ILE A 24 23.16 -13.84 10.96
N GLY A 25 22.59 -15.03 11.21
CA GLY A 25 21.18 -15.27 10.90
C GLY A 25 20.22 -14.34 11.65
N ILE A 26 20.49 -14.07 12.93
CA ILE A 26 19.67 -13.16 13.72
C ILE A 26 19.95 -11.71 13.36
N SER A 27 21.22 -11.33 13.14
CA SER A 27 21.60 -9.95 12.78
C SER A 27 21.01 -9.52 11.46
N LEU A 28 20.89 -10.42 10.48
CA LEU A 28 20.17 -10.13 9.22
C LEU A 28 18.69 -9.81 9.46
N GLY A 29 18.03 -10.53 10.39
CA GLY A 29 16.65 -10.25 10.77
C GLY A 29 16.50 -8.89 11.45
N VAL A 30 17.38 -8.58 12.41
CA VAL A 30 17.40 -7.29 13.11
C VAL A 30 17.76 -6.15 12.14
N MET A 31 18.71 -6.37 11.27
CA MET A 31 19.12 -5.42 10.22
C MET A 31 17.94 -5.03 9.33
N LEU A 32 17.16 -5.99 8.83
CA LEU A 32 16.01 -5.70 8.00
C LEU A 32 14.93 -4.93 8.77
N LEU A 33 14.70 -5.31 10.03
CA LEU A 33 13.74 -4.61 10.89
C LEU A 33 14.15 -3.14 11.07
N ILE A 34 15.44 -2.86 11.30
CA ILE A 34 15.97 -1.50 11.45
C ILE A 34 15.86 -0.71 10.13
N ILE A 35 16.26 -1.31 9.00
CA ILE A 35 16.14 -0.69 7.68
C ILE A 35 14.68 -0.34 7.40
N SER A 36 13.76 -1.28 7.63
CA SER A 36 12.33 -1.10 7.44
C SER A 36 11.78 0.07 8.29
N GLN A 37 12.19 0.17 9.56
CA GLN A 37 11.77 1.24 10.46
C GLN A 37 12.30 2.61 10.04
N ILE A 38 13.60 2.70 9.73
CA ILE A 38 14.21 3.96 9.27
C ILE A 38 13.55 4.41 7.97
N MET A 39 13.37 3.49 7.02
CA MET A 39 12.79 3.81 5.73
C MET A 39 11.32 4.25 5.84
N MET A 40 10.53 3.57 6.67
CA MET A 40 9.14 3.94 6.89
C MET A 40 9.02 5.33 7.53
N THR A 41 9.82 5.62 8.56
CA THR A 41 9.82 6.92 9.22
C THR A 41 10.32 8.04 8.27
N THR A 42 11.32 7.75 7.46
CA THR A 42 11.83 8.69 6.45
C THR A 42 10.76 9.01 5.40
N LEU A 43 10.04 7.98 4.90
CA LEU A 43 8.94 8.17 3.96
C LEU A 43 7.77 8.94 4.59
N GLU A 44 7.39 8.62 5.84
CA GLU A 44 6.34 9.35 6.57
C GLU A 44 6.69 10.83 6.73
N GLN A 45 7.93 11.16 7.10
CA GLN A 45 8.37 12.54 7.27
C GLN A 45 8.55 13.27 5.94
N SER A 46 9.06 12.59 4.91
CA SER A 46 9.16 13.17 3.57
C SER A 46 7.77 13.49 3.01
N ASN A 47 6.81 12.57 3.20
CA ASN A 47 5.44 12.79 2.80
C ASN A 47 4.78 13.92 3.61
N GLU A 48 5.03 13.98 4.92
CA GLU A 48 4.52 15.06 5.76
C GLU A 48 5.05 16.44 5.32
N LYS A 49 6.32 16.52 4.94
CA LYS A 49 6.89 17.75 4.35
C LYS A 49 6.25 18.08 3.00
N THR A 50 6.11 17.11 2.11
CA THR A 50 5.45 17.32 0.81
C THR A 50 4.00 17.77 1.00
N VAL A 51 3.30 17.21 1.99
CA VAL A 51 1.93 17.63 2.36
C VAL A 51 1.92 19.06 2.92
N LEU A 52 2.89 19.40 3.77
CA LEU A 52 3.05 20.77 4.28
C LEU A 52 3.35 21.76 3.15
N GLU A 53 4.23 21.41 2.22
CA GLU A 53 4.55 22.20 1.05
C GLU A 53 3.37 22.36 0.08
N LYS A 54 2.51 21.33 -0.06
CA LYS A 54 1.37 21.30 -1.00
C LYS A 54 0.09 21.91 -0.42
N TYR A 55 -0.16 21.79 0.89
CA TYR A 55 -1.41 22.20 1.53
C TYR A 55 -1.25 23.25 2.65
N GLY A 56 -0.03 23.55 3.07
CA GLY A 56 0.26 24.51 4.14
C GLY A 56 0.23 23.92 5.54
N ASP A 57 0.66 24.72 6.54
CA ASP A 57 0.79 24.30 7.93
C ASP A 57 -0.45 24.63 8.76
N PHE A 58 -1.61 24.11 8.34
CA PHE A 58 -2.85 24.15 9.12
C PHE A 58 -3.38 22.74 9.38
N ASP A 59 -4.24 22.59 10.36
CA ASP A 59 -4.85 21.29 10.71
C ASP A 59 -6.26 21.12 10.17
N LEU A 60 -7.05 22.19 10.16
CA LEU A 60 -8.45 22.23 9.75
C LEU A 60 -8.71 23.47 8.89
N VAL A 61 -9.62 23.32 7.93
CA VAL A 61 -10.31 24.45 7.28
C VAL A 61 -11.78 24.31 7.64
N SER A 62 -12.39 25.38 8.08
CA SER A 62 -13.79 25.39 8.50
C SER A 62 -14.55 26.55 7.89
N GLY A 63 -15.77 26.30 7.43
CA GLY A 63 -16.65 27.29 6.82
C GLY A 63 -18.05 26.73 6.63
N TYR A 64 -19.01 27.55 6.21
CA TYR A 64 -20.36 27.06 5.91
C TYR A 64 -20.45 26.46 4.52
N ASN A 65 -21.00 25.27 4.40
CA ASN A 65 -21.17 24.55 3.13
C ASN A 65 -22.10 25.31 2.17
N GLY A 66 -21.59 25.62 0.98
CA GLY A 66 -22.40 26.06 -0.19
C GLY A 66 -23.36 27.23 0.03
N SER A 67 -23.34 27.84 1.20
CA SER A 67 -24.27 28.91 1.57
C SER A 67 -23.67 30.29 1.35
N THR A 68 -24.53 31.27 1.10
CA THR A 68 -24.18 32.68 1.15
C THR A 68 -23.82 33.14 2.57
N LYS A 69 -24.00 32.25 3.57
CA LYS A 69 -23.68 32.51 4.98
C LYS A 69 -22.18 32.52 5.16
N LYS A 70 -21.65 33.57 5.77
CA LYS A 70 -20.25 33.75 6.09
C LYS A 70 -20.02 33.76 7.59
N LEU A 71 -18.87 33.33 8.04
CA LEU A 71 -18.46 33.41 9.44
C LEU A 71 -18.35 34.87 9.84
N SER A 72 -19.01 35.27 10.91
CA SER A 72 -18.94 36.64 11.47
C SER A 72 -17.70 36.82 12.32
N ALA A 73 -17.38 38.09 12.69
CA ALA A 73 -16.29 38.36 13.63
C ALA A 73 -16.47 37.63 14.97
N LYS A 74 -17.73 37.46 15.43
CA LYS A 74 -18.03 36.74 16.67
C LYS A 74 -17.74 35.25 16.54
N ASP A 75 -18.05 34.68 15.38
CA ASP A 75 -17.76 33.27 15.10
C ASP A 75 -16.27 32.99 15.07
N LEU A 76 -15.49 33.88 14.43
CA LEU A 76 -14.03 33.79 14.41
C LEU A 76 -13.43 33.90 15.81
N GLN A 77 -13.92 34.81 16.64
CA GLN A 77 -13.49 34.95 18.04
C GLN A 77 -13.84 33.70 18.86
N THR A 78 -14.98 33.07 18.60
CA THR A 78 -15.37 31.83 19.27
C THR A 78 -14.44 30.68 18.91
N ILE A 79 -14.10 30.54 17.63
CA ILE A 79 -13.14 29.51 17.15
C ILE A 79 -11.74 29.74 17.75
N GLU A 80 -11.27 30.99 17.75
CA GLU A 80 -9.97 31.36 18.34
C GLU A 80 -9.93 31.10 19.85
N GLY A 81 -11.08 31.17 20.52
CA GLY A 81 -11.22 30.96 21.98
C GLY A 81 -11.19 29.49 22.40
N PHE A 82 -11.19 28.51 21.50
CA PHE A 82 -11.10 27.10 21.87
C PHE A 82 -9.71 26.75 22.45
N PRO A 83 -9.65 26.00 23.57
CA PRO A 83 -8.39 25.75 24.31
C PRO A 83 -7.31 25.07 23.50
N ASP A 84 -7.69 24.26 22.51
CA ASP A 84 -6.81 23.44 21.69
C ASP A 84 -6.40 24.13 20.38
N VAL A 85 -6.92 25.34 20.11
CA VAL A 85 -6.58 26.15 18.94
C VAL A 85 -5.37 27.03 19.26
N ASP A 86 -4.34 26.95 18.39
CA ASP A 86 -3.13 27.79 18.48
C ASP A 86 -3.29 29.09 17.70
N GLN A 87 -3.73 28.99 16.46
CA GLN A 87 -3.86 30.13 15.55
C GLN A 87 -5.02 29.94 14.58
N ILE A 88 -5.64 31.05 14.18
CA ILE A 88 -6.61 31.07 13.08
C ILE A 88 -6.24 32.10 12.03
N THR A 89 -6.63 31.82 10.77
CA THR A 89 -6.48 32.81 9.68
C THR A 89 -7.72 32.77 8.82
N PRO A 90 -8.46 33.88 8.72
CA PRO A 90 -9.65 34.00 7.90
C PRO A 90 -9.28 34.05 6.41
N MET A 91 -10.12 33.43 5.60
CA MET A 91 -10.09 33.45 4.14
C MET A 91 -11.40 34.05 3.64
N LEU A 92 -11.31 34.89 2.61
CA LEU A 92 -12.48 35.50 1.99
C LEU A 92 -12.54 35.16 0.50
N PHE A 93 -13.58 34.44 0.10
CA PHE A 93 -14.06 34.33 -1.27
C PHE A 93 -15.31 35.24 -1.37
N PRO A 94 -15.20 36.44 -1.95
CA PRO A 94 -16.24 37.44 -1.81
C PRO A 94 -17.52 37.09 -2.55
N TYR A 95 -17.42 36.38 -3.67
CA TYR A 95 -18.53 36.03 -4.53
C TYR A 95 -18.82 34.53 -4.44
N ALA A 96 -20.05 34.17 -4.10
CA ALA A 96 -20.56 32.81 -4.19
C ALA A 96 -21.06 32.55 -5.60
N SER A 97 -20.95 31.31 -6.08
CA SER A 97 -21.38 30.95 -7.43
C SER A 97 -22.85 31.26 -7.72
N LYS A 98 -23.73 31.15 -6.73
CA LYS A 98 -25.18 31.44 -6.88
C LYS A 98 -25.54 32.89 -7.18
N ASP A 99 -24.78 33.85 -6.69
CA ASP A 99 -25.05 35.29 -6.78
C ASP A 99 -23.94 36.05 -7.53
N MET A 100 -23.21 35.34 -8.39
CA MET A 100 -22.06 35.90 -9.05
C MET A 100 -22.44 36.94 -10.13
N PRO A 101 -21.89 38.17 -10.04
CA PRO A 101 -22.11 39.12 -11.07
C PRO A 101 -21.40 38.70 -12.38
N ALA A 102 -22.08 38.83 -13.52
CA ALA A 102 -21.55 38.47 -14.84
C ALA A 102 -20.19 39.12 -15.16
N ALA A 103 -19.92 40.29 -14.59
CA ALA A 103 -18.61 40.97 -14.76
C ALA A 103 -17.44 40.22 -14.09
N VAL A 104 -17.71 39.40 -13.07
CA VAL A 104 -16.69 38.63 -12.32
C VAL A 104 -16.58 37.23 -12.86
N ALA A 105 -17.61 36.65 -13.44
CA ALA A 105 -17.64 35.26 -13.90
C ALA A 105 -16.49 34.90 -14.86
N SER A 106 -16.02 35.86 -15.65
CA SER A 106 -14.89 35.69 -16.59
C SER A 106 -13.53 36.05 -15.99
N GLN A 107 -13.47 36.41 -14.72
CA GLN A 107 -12.22 36.76 -14.02
C GLN A 107 -11.66 35.53 -13.25
N PRO A 108 -10.36 35.55 -12.93
CA PRO A 108 -9.82 34.62 -11.95
C PRO A 108 -10.53 34.74 -10.60
N VAL A 109 -10.54 33.68 -9.84
CA VAL A 109 -11.17 33.62 -8.50
C VAL A 109 -10.46 34.57 -7.54
N TYR A 110 -11.21 35.46 -6.89
CA TYR A 110 -10.67 36.41 -5.93
C TYR A 110 -10.59 35.76 -4.56
N ILE A 111 -9.39 35.78 -3.97
CA ILE A 111 -9.15 35.26 -2.63
C ILE A 111 -8.51 36.35 -1.78
N GLY A 112 -9.10 36.60 -0.62
CA GLY A 112 -8.52 37.49 0.39
C GLY A 112 -7.82 36.70 1.48
N PHE A 113 -6.53 36.97 1.68
CA PHE A 113 -5.76 36.44 2.80
C PHE A 113 -5.31 37.61 3.71
N LYS A 114 -5.32 37.36 5.02
CA LYS A 114 -4.72 38.25 5.99
C LYS A 114 -3.21 38.06 5.99
N HIS A 115 -2.44 39.16 6.11
CA HIS A 115 -0.98 39.08 6.20
C HIS A 115 -0.57 38.44 7.55
N HIS A 116 -0.51 37.14 7.57
CA HIS A 116 -0.18 36.32 8.73
C HIS A 116 0.68 35.14 8.32
N GLN A 117 1.54 34.65 9.21
CA GLN A 117 2.46 33.55 8.91
C GLN A 117 1.75 32.33 8.31
N LEU A 118 0.63 31.92 8.93
CA LEU A 118 -0.15 30.76 8.49
C LEU A 118 -0.70 30.93 7.05
N ALA A 119 -1.07 32.15 6.66
CA ALA A 119 -1.50 32.43 5.29
C ALA A 119 -0.32 32.42 4.31
N MET A 120 0.84 32.94 4.70
CA MET A 120 2.03 32.98 3.84
C MET A 120 2.63 31.58 3.59
N GLU A 121 2.44 30.65 4.52
CA GLU A 121 2.84 29.25 4.38
C GLU A 121 1.80 28.43 3.56
N HIS A 122 0.66 29.04 3.20
CA HIS A 122 -0.35 28.35 2.41
C HIS A 122 0.08 28.25 0.94
N PRO A 123 -0.05 27.06 0.29
CA PRO A 123 0.38 26.83 -1.08
C PRO A 123 -0.25 27.75 -2.11
N LEU A 124 -1.51 28.18 -1.90
CA LEU A 124 -2.16 29.17 -2.76
C LEU A 124 -1.43 30.51 -2.76
N VAL A 125 -0.59 30.80 -1.75
CA VAL A 125 0.21 32.04 -1.61
C VAL A 125 1.67 31.80 -2.04
N SER A 126 1.93 30.82 -2.91
CA SER A 126 3.26 30.51 -3.42
C SER A 126 3.74 31.58 -4.40
N ILE A 127 4.37 32.65 -3.87
CA ILE A 127 4.82 33.80 -4.64
C ILE A 127 6.22 33.54 -5.20
N GLY A 128 6.34 33.52 -6.53
CA GLY A 128 7.62 33.34 -7.23
C GLY A 128 8.40 34.65 -7.42
N LYS A 129 7.69 35.77 -7.61
CA LYS A 129 8.30 37.10 -7.85
C LYS A 129 7.49 38.14 -7.10
N GLY A 130 8.14 39.12 -6.47
CA GLY A 130 7.47 40.18 -5.71
C GLY A 130 7.15 39.78 -4.26
N GLY A 131 6.02 40.25 -3.73
CA GLY A 131 5.64 40.07 -2.35
C GLY A 131 4.13 40.01 -2.09
N PHE A 132 3.76 39.72 -0.87
CA PHE A 132 2.37 39.64 -0.42
C PHE A 132 1.63 40.97 -0.60
N PRO A 133 0.35 41.02 -1.05
CA PRO A 133 -0.36 42.21 -1.40
C PRO A 133 -0.74 43.03 -0.16
N ARG A 134 -0.49 44.33 -0.23
CA ARG A 134 -0.99 45.32 0.71
C ARG A 134 -2.33 45.91 0.19
N ALA A 135 -2.83 46.93 0.85
CA ALA A 135 -4.04 47.60 0.38
C ALA A 135 -3.89 48.06 -1.08
N GLN A 136 -4.89 47.78 -1.91
CA GLN A 136 -4.92 48.13 -3.33
C GLN A 136 -3.82 47.47 -4.17
N GLU A 137 -3.31 46.32 -3.71
CA GLU A 137 -2.35 45.49 -4.44
C GLU A 137 -2.93 44.08 -4.66
N VAL A 138 -2.36 43.38 -5.65
CA VAL A 138 -2.80 42.05 -6.05
C VAL A 138 -1.61 41.17 -6.42
N VAL A 139 -1.68 39.92 -6.07
CA VAL A 139 -0.79 38.86 -6.59
C VAL A 139 -1.55 38.08 -7.66
N ILE A 140 -0.95 37.93 -8.83
CA ILE A 140 -1.58 37.33 -10.00
C ILE A 140 -0.87 36.02 -10.42
N PRO A 141 -1.58 35.08 -11.08
CA PRO A 141 -0.97 33.85 -11.60
C PRO A 141 0.12 34.14 -12.64
N ALA A 142 1.18 33.32 -12.66
CA ALA A 142 2.26 33.44 -13.63
C ALA A 142 1.73 33.37 -15.08
N ARG A 143 0.80 32.44 -15.33
CA ARG A 143 0.19 32.26 -16.67
C ARG A 143 -0.62 33.47 -17.09
N TYR A 144 -1.38 34.06 -16.17
CA TYR A 144 -2.17 35.29 -16.41
C TYR A 144 -1.26 36.50 -16.66
N ALA A 145 -0.17 36.63 -15.89
CA ALA A 145 0.85 37.66 -16.07
C ALA A 145 1.49 37.58 -17.45
N LYS A 146 1.91 36.37 -17.86
CA LYS A 146 2.52 36.13 -19.19
C LYS A 146 1.56 36.44 -20.34
N ALA A 147 0.29 36.01 -20.20
CA ALA A 147 -0.72 36.21 -21.25
C ALA A 147 -1.10 37.68 -21.47
N LYS A 148 -1.06 38.51 -20.41
CA LYS A 148 -1.36 39.94 -20.49
C LYS A 148 -0.10 40.82 -20.53
N GLY A 149 1.10 40.25 -20.54
CA GLY A 149 2.35 41.02 -20.56
C GLY A 149 2.56 41.87 -19.32
N LEU A 150 2.09 41.41 -18.15
CA LEU A 150 2.19 42.11 -16.86
C LEU A 150 3.42 41.65 -16.08
N ASP A 151 4.03 42.58 -15.34
CA ASP A 151 5.10 42.28 -14.35
C ASP A 151 4.77 42.92 -12.99
N VAL A 152 5.60 42.69 -12.00
CA VAL A 152 5.50 43.37 -10.71
C VAL A 152 5.52 44.89 -10.95
N ASP A 153 4.75 45.63 -10.15
CA ASP A 153 4.46 47.08 -10.30
C ASP A 153 3.59 47.48 -11.49
N SER A 154 3.13 46.55 -12.33
CA SER A 154 2.13 46.86 -13.37
C SER A 154 0.78 47.20 -12.77
N GLU A 155 0.01 48.06 -13.44
CA GLU A 155 -1.39 48.35 -13.05
C GLU A 155 -2.36 47.49 -13.85
N ILE A 156 -3.35 46.93 -13.16
CA ILE A 156 -4.44 46.15 -13.76
C ILE A 156 -5.76 46.56 -13.12
N SER A 157 -6.87 46.41 -13.83
CA SER A 157 -8.22 46.73 -13.32
C SER A 157 -9.02 45.45 -13.16
N PHE A 158 -9.67 45.30 -12.02
CA PHE A 158 -10.61 44.22 -11.75
C PHE A 158 -12.01 44.76 -11.45
N PRO A 159 -13.09 44.06 -11.84
CA PRO A 159 -14.46 44.46 -11.53
C PRO A 159 -14.81 44.06 -10.07
N PHE A 160 -15.44 45.01 -9.36
CA PHE A 160 -15.96 44.80 -8.00
C PHE A 160 -17.46 45.24 -7.94
N PRO A 161 -18.37 44.44 -8.51
CA PRO A 161 -19.80 44.75 -8.45
C PRO A 161 -20.33 44.79 -7.00
N PRO A 162 -21.33 45.72 -6.72
CA PRO A 162 -22.03 46.58 -7.65
C PRO A 162 -21.29 47.89 -8.07
N GLY A 163 -20.00 48.00 -7.69
CA GLY A 163 -19.15 49.14 -8.04
C GLY A 163 -18.46 49.00 -9.39
N ASP A 164 -17.61 49.99 -9.71
CA ASP A 164 -16.84 50.08 -10.93
C ASP A 164 -15.59 49.23 -10.91
N ASN A 165 -14.90 49.14 -12.05
CA ASN A 165 -13.58 48.55 -12.16
C ASN A 165 -12.56 49.33 -11.30
N VAL A 166 -11.88 48.65 -10.41
CA VAL A 166 -10.87 49.25 -9.52
C VAL A 166 -9.47 48.92 -10.06
N LYS A 167 -8.63 49.93 -10.20
CA LYS A 167 -7.22 49.79 -10.55
C LYS A 167 -6.44 49.30 -9.33
N VAL A 168 -5.67 48.26 -9.50
CA VAL A 168 -4.78 47.70 -8.46
C VAL A 168 -3.38 47.51 -9.04
N ARG A 169 -2.37 47.59 -8.21
CA ARG A 169 -0.99 47.36 -8.57
C ARG A 169 -0.61 45.87 -8.32
N VAL A 170 0.10 45.27 -9.25
CA VAL A 170 0.64 43.94 -9.11
C VAL A 170 1.80 43.96 -8.12
N SER A 171 1.64 43.40 -6.95
CA SER A 171 2.70 43.27 -5.92
C SER A 171 3.53 42.01 -6.09
N GLY A 172 2.99 40.98 -6.74
CA GLY A 172 3.67 39.72 -6.95
C GLY A 172 3.04 38.83 -8.02
N ILE A 173 3.80 37.83 -8.40
CA ILE A 173 3.40 36.81 -9.36
C ILE A 173 3.57 35.43 -8.69
N LEU A 174 2.53 34.62 -8.73
CA LEU A 174 2.55 33.26 -8.20
C LEU A 174 3.49 32.35 -8.99
N ASN A 175 4.03 31.33 -8.37
CA ASN A 175 4.77 30.29 -9.07
C ASN A 175 3.89 29.58 -10.12
N GLU A 176 4.49 29.06 -11.17
CA GLU A 176 3.77 28.21 -12.14
C GLU A 176 3.32 26.93 -11.44
N SER A 177 2.01 26.76 -11.31
CA SER A 177 1.36 25.59 -10.76
C SER A 177 -0.05 25.48 -11.33
N GLU A 178 -0.45 24.27 -11.66
CA GLU A 178 -1.79 24.01 -12.21
C GLU A 178 -2.91 24.52 -11.28
N GLN A 179 -2.72 24.43 -9.97
CA GLN A 179 -3.69 24.88 -8.97
C GLN A 179 -3.76 26.39 -8.80
N LEU A 180 -2.71 27.12 -9.20
CA LEU A 180 -2.60 28.56 -9.02
C LEU A 180 -3.00 29.39 -10.27
N ASN A 181 -3.29 28.72 -11.38
CA ASN A 181 -3.46 29.36 -12.67
C ASN A 181 -4.68 30.28 -12.77
N ASN A 182 -5.69 30.08 -11.92
CA ASN A 182 -6.95 30.84 -12.01
C ASN A 182 -7.34 31.54 -10.71
N ILE A 183 -6.38 31.87 -9.84
CA ILE A 183 -6.65 32.60 -8.61
C ILE A 183 -5.86 33.89 -8.54
N VAL A 184 -6.48 34.96 -8.04
CA VAL A 184 -5.81 36.20 -7.72
C VAL A 184 -5.93 36.47 -6.22
N ILE A 185 -4.84 36.89 -5.61
CA ILE A 185 -4.77 37.10 -4.16
C ILE A 185 -4.74 38.56 -3.84
N PHE A 186 -5.68 38.99 -3.02
CA PHE A 186 -5.79 40.32 -2.47
C PHE A 186 -5.52 40.33 -0.97
N ASN A 187 -5.21 41.47 -0.44
CA ASN A 187 -5.23 41.69 1.00
C ASN A 187 -6.67 41.52 1.51
N TYR A 188 -6.86 40.70 2.56
CA TYR A 188 -8.17 40.37 3.13
C TYR A 188 -8.98 41.64 3.51
N ASP A 189 -8.38 42.54 4.29
CA ASP A 189 -9.11 43.73 4.80
C ASP A 189 -9.53 44.67 3.65
N TRP A 190 -8.67 44.83 2.66
CA TRP A 190 -8.97 45.62 1.47
C TRP A 190 -10.06 44.98 0.59
N LEU A 191 -9.95 43.68 0.34
CA LEU A 191 -10.96 42.95 -0.45
C LEU A 191 -12.33 42.93 0.25
N ALA A 192 -12.34 42.77 1.56
CA ALA A 192 -13.56 42.81 2.38
C ALA A 192 -14.26 44.15 2.27
N ALA A 193 -13.51 45.26 2.31
CA ALA A 193 -14.05 46.60 2.14
C ALA A 193 -14.61 46.82 0.74
N GLN A 194 -13.90 46.38 -0.34
CA GLN A 194 -14.39 46.55 -1.70
C GLN A 194 -15.65 45.74 -2.01
N THR A 195 -15.87 44.62 -1.30
CA THR A 195 -16.98 43.71 -1.55
C THR A 195 -18.05 43.71 -0.46
N HIS A 196 -18.04 44.70 0.46
CA HIS A 196 -18.97 44.86 1.60
C HIS A 196 -19.06 43.60 2.50
N ASN A 197 -17.91 42.97 2.70
CA ASN A 197 -17.74 41.77 3.55
C ASN A 197 -16.85 42.04 4.79
N GLU A 198 -16.84 43.28 5.29
CA GLU A 198 -16.04 43.66 6.44
C GLU A 198 -16.37 42.74 7.63
N ASN A 199 -15.32 42.24 8.27
CA ASN A 199 -15.41 41.32 9.42
C ASN A 199 -16.14 40.00 9.13
N LYS A 200 -16.20 39.55 7.88
CA LYS A 200 -16.79 38.24 7.48
C LYS A 200 -15.77 37.40 6.77
N ALA A 201 -15.71 36.11 7.09
CA ALA A 201 -14.88 35.14 6.38
C ALA A 201 -15.74 34.07 5.72
N THR A 202 -15.33 33.60 4.55
CA THR A 202 -15.97 32.45 3.90
C THR A 202 -15.50 31.16 4.55
N ALA A 203 -14.20 31.09 4.89
CA ALA A 203 -13.59 29.98 5.60
C ALA A 203 -12.53 30.48 6.58
N VAL A 204 -12.16 29.67 7.51
CA VAL A 204 -11.07 29.90 8.45
C VAL A 204 -10.13 28.71 8.48
N MET A 205 -8.84 28.98 8.31
CA MET A 205 -7.80 28.01 8.58
C MET A 205 -7.50 27.99 10.06
N VAL A 206 -7.42 26.81 10.63
CA VAL A 206 -7.18 26.57 12.04
C VAL A 206 -5.91 25.73 12.21
N LYS A 207 -4.98 26.23 13.00
CA LYS A 207 -3.82 25.48 13.49
C LYS A 207 -4.05 25.09 14.95
N LEU A 208 -3.81 23.82 15.26
CA LEU A 208 -4.01 23.28 16.60
C LEU A 208 -2.70 23.22 17.38
N ASN A 209 -2.81 23.23 18.70
CA ASN A 209 -1.68 22.97 19.59
C ASN A 209 -1.12 21.55 19.36
N GLN A 210 0.19 21.34 19.56
CA GLN A 210 0.85 20.04 19.34
C GLN A 210 0.26 18.88 20.15
N SER A 211 -0.36 19.15 21.29
CA SER A 211 -0.99 18.18 22.19
C SER A 211 -2.51 18.12 22.06
N ALA A 212 -3.09 18.87 21.12
CA ALA A 212 -4.53 19.00 20.96
C ALA A 212 -5.19 17.68 20.53
N ASP A 213 -6.35 17.39 21.08
CA ASP A 213 -7.23 16.34 20.60
C ASP A 213 -8.08 16.89 19.44
N LYS A 214 -7.60 16.61 18.23
CA LYS A 214 -8.24 17.07 16.99
C LYS A 214 -9.72 16.66 16.89
N GLN A 215 -10.05 15.45 17.33
CA GLN A 215 -11.43 14.95 17.25
C GLN A 215 -12.36 15.77 18.15
N LYS A 216 -11.89 16.12 19.32
CA LYS A 216 -12.63 16.98 20.25
C LYS A 216 -12.88 18.37 19.67
N VAL A 217 -11.88 18.99 19.04
CA VAL A 217 -12.06 20.31 18.40
C VAL A 217 -13.10 20.23 17.25
N ILE A 218 -13.12 19.14 16.49
CA ILE A 218 -14.14 18.92 15.45
C ILE A 218 -15.54 18.78 16.06
N GLU A 219 -15.67 18.07 17.19
CA GLU A 219 -16.93 17.93 17.91
C GLU A 219 -17.39 19.27 18.48
N ASP A 220 -16.50 20.03 19.11
CA ASP A 220 -16.76 21.37 19.62
C ASP A 220 -17.20 22.34 18.51
N LEU A 221 -16.56 22.31 17.34
CA LEU A 221 -16.97 23.12 16.19
C LEU A 221 -18.38 22.74 15.71
N LYS A 222 -18.70 21.47 15.59
CA LYS A 222 -20.02 20.98 15.16
C LYS A 222 -21.12 21.26 16.19
N GLU A 223 -20.78 21.28 17.46
CA GLU A 223 -21.73 21.61 18.53
C GLU A 223 -22.06 23.11 18.56
N HIS A 224 -21.09 23.98 18.29
CA HIS A 224 -21.27 25.44 18.31
C HIS A 224 -21.82 26.04 17.03
N PHE A 225 -21.60 25.37 15.90
CA PHE A 225 -21.98 25.88 14.58
C PHE A 225 -22.82 24.86 13.82
N GLU A 226 -24.09 25.18 13.62
CA GLU A 226 -24.99 24.40 12.78
C GLU A 226 -24.61 24.54 11.30
N ASP A 227 -24.51 23.42 10.56
CA ASP A 227 -24.15 23.34 9.13
C ASP A 227 -22.71 23.79 8.79
N ILE A 228 -21.78 23.72 9.74
CA ILE A 228 -20.38 24.01 9.44
C ILE A 228 -19.72 22.81 8.77
N SER A 229 -19.06 23.07 7.65
CA SER A 229 -18.14 22.12 7.03
C SER A 229 -16.78 22.20 7.68
N ILE A 230 -16.17 21.06 7.91
CA ILE A 230 -14.83 20.97 8.49
C ILE A 230 -13.99 20.04 7.63
N ASP A 231 -13.12 20.63 6.84
CA ASP A 231 -12.16 19.88 6.04
C ASP A 231 -10.88 19.69 6.83
N GLN A 232 -10.51 18.44 7.00
CA GLN A 232 -9.26 18.09 7.65
C GLN A 232 -8.15 18.05 6.60
N ARG A 233 -7.02 18.68 6.88
CA ARG A 233 -5.82 18.54 6.02
C ARG A 233 -5.49 17.06 5.73
N LYS A 234 -5.76 16.14 6.67
CA LYS A 234 -5.60 14.69 6.46
C LYS A 234 -6.58 14.10 5.44
N ALA A 235 -7.80 14.63 5.33
CA ALA A 235 -8.78 14.16 4.35
C ALA A 235 -8.45 14.66 2.93
N MET A 236 -7.82 15.85 2.83
CA MET A 236 -7.32 16.37 1.56
C MET A 236 -6.13 15.57 1.00
N THR A 237 -5.58 14.62 1.77
CA THR A 237 -4.42 13.82 1.39
C THR A 237 -4.81 12.38 1.06
N THR A 238 -5.43 12.17 -0.09
CA THR A 238 -5.54 10.84 -0.73
C THR A 238 -4.16 10.16 -0.86
N GLU A 239 -3.08 10.93 -0.92
CA GLU A 239 -1.70 10.45 -0.88
C GLU A 239 -1.31 9.79 0.45
N LYS A 240 -1.94 10.13 1.58
CA LYS A 240 -1.69 9.48 2.86
C LYS A 240 -2.30 8.08 2.92
N GLU A 241 -3.40 7.84 2.21
CA GLU A 241 -3.95 6.50 2.01
C GLU A 241 -3.01 5.63 1.18
N GLN A 242 -2.30 6.17 0.19
CA GLN A 242 -1.33 5.44 -0.60
C GLN A 242 -0.12 4.96 0.23
N LEU A 243 0.36 5.75 1.20
CA LEU A 243 1.39 5.32 2.16
C LEU A 243 0.82 4.46 3.29
N GLY A 244 -0.44 4.67 3.68
CA GLY A 244 -1.14 3.88 4.69
C GLY A 244 -1.20 2.40 4.32
N GLY A 245 -1.35 2.07 3.04
CA GLY A 245 -1.29 0.70 2.52
C GLY A 245 0.09 0.05 2.59
N LEU A 246 1.19 0.82 2.56
CA LEU A 246 2.56 0.29 2.69
C LEU A 246 2.92 -0.10 4.13
N LYS A 247 2.46 0.64 5.12
CA LYS A 247 2.78 0.43 6.54
C LYS A 247 2.41 -0.97 7.06
N PRO A 248 1.19 -1.48 6.83
CA PRO A 248 0.84 -2.85 7.19
C PRO A 248 1.70 -3.90 6.47
N ILE A 249 2.01 -3.68 5.18
CA ILE A 249 2.83 -4.61 4.39
C ILE A 249 4.25 -4.66 4.95
N VAL A 250 4.89 -3.51 5.14
CA VAL A 250 6.26 -3.42 5.65
C VAL A 250 6.36 -3.97 7.08
N ASN A 251 5.39 -3.67 7.94
CA ASN A 251 5.32 -4.24 9.29
C ASN A 251 5.09 -5.75 9.26
N GLY A 252 4.20 -6.25 8.43
CA GLY A 252 3.94 -7.68 8.25
C GLY A 252 5.19 -8.43 7.77
N LEU A 253 5.91 -7.88 6.80
CA LEU A 253 7.19 -8.41 6.33
C LEU A 253 8.23 -8.43 7.46
N SER A 254 8.37 -7.35 8.21
CA SER A 254 9.33 -7.24 9.32
C SER A 254 9.06 -8.27 10.42
N ILE A 255 7.79 -8.43 10.81
CA ILE A 255 7.37 -9.46 11.79
C ILE A 255 7.68 -10.86 11.27
N THR A 256 7.44 -11.12 9.99
CA THR A 256 7.68 -12.44 9.42
C THR A 256 9.17 -12.78 9.33
N VAL A 257 10.01 -11.80 8.98
CA VAL A 257 11.47 -11.95 9.01
C VAL A 257 11.96 -12.24 10.42
N LEU A 258 11.41 -11.54 11.40
CA LEU A 258 11.73 -11.75 12.80
C LEU A 258 11.33 -13.16 13.26
N LEU A 259 10.16 -13.65 12.87
CA LEU A 259 9.74 -15.03 13.13
C LEU A 259 10.67 -16.06 12.45
N GLY A 260 11.10 -15.80 11.22
CA GLY A 260 12.08 -16.63 10.51
C GLY A 260 13.43 -16.70 11.26
N SER A 261 13.92 -15.55 11.73
CA SER A 261 15.16 -15.50 12.52
C SER A 261 15.04 -16.24 13.85
N LEU A 262 13.87 -16.15 14.53
CA LEU A 262 13.58 -16.89 15.75
C LEU A 262 13.60 -18.42 15.54
N LEU A 263 13.06 -18.91 14.42
CA LEU A 263 13.11 -20.33 14.07
C LEU A 263 14.57 -20.81 13.90
N ILE A 264 15.44 -19.96 13.35
CA ILE A 264 16.88 -20.27 13.25
C ILE A 264 17.51 -20.35 14.64
N VAL A 265 17.18 -19.44 15.56
CA VAL A 265 17.63 -19.46 16.94
C VAL A 265 17.25 -20.77 17.61
N VAL A 266 15.96 -21.12 17.57
CA VAL A 266 15.44 -22.37 18.15
C VAL A 266 16.17 -23.57 17.55
N SER A 267 16.29 -23.60 16.23
CA SER A 267 16.98 -24.67 15.50
C SER A 267 18.44 -24.81 15.91
N THR A 268 19.18 -23.70 15.95
CA THR A 268 20.61 -23.67 16.27
C THR A 268 20.88 -24.08 17.72
N LEU A 269 20.06 -23.58 18.66
CA LEU A 269 20.18 -23.96 20.08
C LEU A 269 19.75 -25.39 20.36
N GLN A 270 18.66 -25.87 19.75
CA GLN A 270 18.28 -27.29 19.85
C GLN A 270 19.39 -28.22 19.37
N MET A 271 20.03 -27.85 18.26
CA MET A 271 21.15 -28.58 17.70
C MET A 271 22.37 -28.53 18.62
N SER A 272 22.68 -27.34 19.20
CA SER A 272 23.73 -27.17 20.19
C SER A 272 23.53 -28.10 21.41
N VAL A 273 22.28 -28.16 21.89
CA VAL A 273 21.90 -29.03 22.99
C VAL A 273 22.06 -30.53 22.64
N GLN A 274 21.59 -30.93 21.45
CA GLN A 274 21.68 -32.33 20.99
C GLN A 274 23.13 -32.83 20.88
N GLU A 275 24.02 -32.05 20.34
CA GLU A 275 25.44 -32.39 20.17
C GLU A 275 26.16 -32.51 21.53
N ARG A 276 25.70 -31.78 22.55
CA ARG A 276 26.28 -31.79 23.91
C ARG A 276 25.50 -32.68 24.88
N GLN A 277 24.58 -33.49 24.37
CA GLN A 277 23.70 -34.28 25.22
C GLN A 277 24.47 -35.17 26.20
N LYS A 278 25.56 -35.79 25.77
CA LYS A 278 26.44 -36.59 26.65
C LYS A 278 27.16 -35.72 27.70
N GLU A 279 27.75 -34.57 27.29
CA GLU A 279 28.44 -33.63 28.19
C GLU A 279 27.47 -33.09 29.26
N LEU A 280 26.26 -32.71 28.83
CA LEU A 280 25.19 -32.21 29.71
C LEU A 280 24.70 -33.32 30.68
N ALA A 281 24.62 -34.54 30.19
CA ALA A 281 24.30 -35.72 31.05
C ALA A 281 25.37 -35.98 32.09
N THR A 282 26.66 -35.89 31.73
CA THR A 282 27.79 -36.00 32.67
C THR A 282 27.72 -34.89 33.73
N LEU A 283 27.44 -33.65 33.36
CA LEU A 283 27.27 -32.58 34.33
C LEU A 283 26.14 -32.88 35.33
N ARG A 284 25.03 -33.51 34.86
CA ARG A 284 23.93 -33.91 35.72
C ARG A 284 24.33 -35.08 36.67
N LEU A 285 25.13 -36.00 36.19
CA LEU A 285 25.66 -37.11 37.01
C LEU A 285 26.59 -36.58 38.12
N LEU A 286 27.33 -35.49 37.82
CA LEU A 286 28.19 -34.79 38.78
C LEU A 286 27.43 -33.87 39.74
N GLY A 287 26.10 -33.92 39.79
CA GLY A 287 25.27 -33.20 40.73
C GLY A 287 24.70 -31.85 40.20
N GLY A 288 24.82 -31.56 38.89
CA GLY A 288 24.26 -30.36 38.28
C GLY A 288 22.72 -30.32 38.31
N LYS A 289 22.14 -29.25 38.82
CA LYS A 289 20.68 -29.07 38.92
C LYS A 289 20.04 -28.80 37.55
N PRO A 290 18.80 -29.25 37.28
CA PRO A 290 18.07 -28.96 36.04
C PRO A 290 17.99 -27.45 35.69
N ALA A 291 17.79 -26.62 36.72
CA ALA A 291 17.73 -25.18 36.59
C ALA A 291 19.06 -24.57 36.08
N GLN A 292 20.20 -25.13 36.49
CA GLN A 292 21.51 -24.63 36.04
C GLN A 292 21.71 -24.88 34.55
N LEU A 293 21.25 -26.03 34.03
CA LEU A 293 21.29 -26.35 32.60
C LEU A 293 20.34 -25.44 31.81
N PHE A 294 19.14 -25.18 32.35
CA PHE A 294 18.20 -24.22 31.78
C PHE A 294 18.82 -22.85 31.64
N TYR A 295 19.30 -22.25 32.73
CA TYR A 295 19.90 -20.93 32.73
C TYR A 295 21.16 -20.85 31.86
N MET A 296 21.93 -21.92 31.71
CA MET A 296 23.09 -21.97 30.84
C MET A 296 22.68 -21.75 29.37
N VAL A 297 21.61 -22.40 28.90
CA VAL A 297 21.10 -22.23 27.53
C VAL A 297 20.50 -20.83 27.35
N ILE A 298 19.82 -20.31 28.38
CA ILE A 298 19.29 -18.92 28.35
C ILE A 298 20.41 -17.89 28.26
N TRP A 299 21.50 -18.07 29.04
CA TRP A 299 22.68 -17.21 28.93
C TRP A 299 23.37 -17.27 27.57
N GLU A 300 23.46 -18.48 26.98
CA GLU A 300 23.97 -18.68 25.62
C GLU A 300 23.12 -17.88 24.61
N ALA A 301 21.79 -17.96 24.70
CA ALA A 301 20.87 -17.21 23.85
C ALA A 301 20.93 -15.70 24.06
N PHE A 302 21.04 -15.25 25.31
CA PHE A 302 21.20 -13.83 25.65
C PHE A 302 22.47 -13.25 25.02
N LEU A 303 23.61 -13.94 25.14
CA LEU A 303 24.87 -13.49 24.53
C LEU A 303 24.80 -13.44 23.00
N ILE A 304 24.25 -14.49 22.37
CA ILE A 304 24.06 -14.54 20.91
C ILE A 304 23.10 -13.41 20.49
N GLY A 305 21.98 -13.26 21.17
CA GLY A 305 20.97 -12.23 20.89
C GLY A 305 21.51 -10.80 21.02
N THR A 306 22.32 -10.54 22.06
CA THR A 306 22.94 -9.23 22.27
C THR A 306 23.96 -8.90 21.17
N MET A 307 24.83 -9.86 20.82
CA MET A 307 25.77 -9.69 19.72
C MET A 307 25.05 -9.47 18.37
N ALA A 308 24.03 -10.25 18.11
CA ALA A 308 23.27 -10.16 16.91
C ALA A 308 22.46 -8.84 16.81
N ALA A 309 21.84 -8.40 17.92
CA ALA A 309 21.15 -7.13 17.99
C ALA A 309 22.10 -5.96 17.72
N LEU A 310 23.29 -5.98 18.32
CA LEU A 310 24.29 -4.94 18.11
C LEU A 310 24.78 -4.91 16.66
N VAL A 311 25.19 -6.06 16.12
CA VAL A 311 25.64 -6.17 14.71
C VAL A 311 24.52 -5.76 13.77
N GLY A 312 23.30 -6.28 13.96
CA GLY A 312 22.15 -5.99 13.11
C GLY A 312 21.73 -4.52 13.12
N THR A 313 21.73 -3.90 14.31
CA THR A 313 21.42 -2.47 14.44
C THR A 313 22.46 -1.60 13.74
N VAL A 314 23.75 -1.85 14.01
CA VAL A 314 24.84 -1.08 13.39
C VAL A 314 24.84 -1.27 11.88
N THR A 315 24.82 -2.51 11.40
CA THR A 315 24.82 -2.79 9.96
C THR A 315 23.56 -2.26 9.28
N GLY A 316 22.39 -2.37 9.90
CA GLY A 316 21.14 -1.86 9.37
C GLY A 316 21.14 -0.35 9.21
N THR A 317 21.59 0.37 10.24
CA THR A 317 21.69 1.83 10.19
C THR A 317 22.74 2.31 9.17
N VAL A 318 23.92 1.70 9.17
CA VAL A 318 25.00 2.03 8.21
C VAL A 318 24.57 1.73 6.79
N LEU A 319 23.95 0.59 6.55
CA LEU A 319 23.49 0.19 5.21
C LEU A 319 22.38 1.12 4.71
N CYS A 320 21.44 1.50 5.58
CA CYS A 320 20.39 2.44 5.22
C CYS A 320 20.98 3.79 4.80
N TYR A 321 21.97 4.28 5.55
CA TYR A 321 22.67 5.52 5.22
C TYR A 321 23.50 5.42 3.94
N ALA A 322 24.24 4.34 3.76
CA ALA A 322 25.07 4.11 2.57
C ALA A 322 24.25 3.93 1.28
N LEU A 323 23.03 3.37 1.41
CA LEU A 323 22.14 3.13 0.28
C LEU A 323 21.14 4.28 0.04
N SER A 324 21.13 5.34 0.85
CA SER A 324 20.17 6.44 0.69
C SER A 324 20.23 7.10 -0.69
N ASN A 325 21.42 7.39 -1.19
CA ASN A 325 21.60 7.99 -2.53
C ASN A 325 21.15 7.03 -3.66
N ILE A 326 21.37 5.73 -3.46
CA ILE A 326 20.90 4.71 -4.38
C ILE A 326 19.38 4.57 -4.27
N ALA A 327 18.86 4.59 -3.04
CA ALA A 327 17.43 4.55 -2.78
C ALA A 327 16.72 5.76 -3.42
N GLU A 328 17.28 6.96 -3.35
CA GLU A 328 16.75 8.16 -4.00
C GLU A 328 16.61 7.98 -5.52
N GLN A 329 17.63 7.44 -6.18
CA GLN A 329 17.60 7.15 -7.62
C GLN A 329 16.57 6.06 -7.99
N PHE A 330 16.38 5.06 -7.12
CA PHE A 330 15.43 3.97 -7.35
C PHE A 330 14.03 4.28 -6.87
N ILE A 331 13.88 5.12 -5.84
CA ILE A 331 12.62 5.43 -5.20
C ILE A 331 11.97 6.67 -5.83
N GLY A 332 12.73 7.54 -6.51
CA GLY A 332 12.18 8.72 -7.21
C GLY A 332 11.67 9.83 -6.29
N TYR A 333 11.80 9.70 -4.97
CA TYR A 333 11.59 10.78 -4.00
C TYR A 333 12.92 11.35 -3.58
N SER A 334 13.04 12.68 -3.57
CA SER A 334 14.19 13.33 -2.97
C SER A 334 14.15 13.10 -1.45
N ILE A 335 15.00 12.22 -0.96
CA ILE A 335 15.17 11.99 0.47
C ILE A 335 16.00 13.16 1.02
N GLN A 336 15.34 14.25 1.36
CA GLN A 336 16.01 15.45 1.87
C GLN A 336 16.78 15.20 3.19
N SER A 337 16.32 14.24 4.01
CA SER A 337 17.00 13.84 5.24
C SER A 337 16.56 12.46 5.69
N ILE A 338 17.54 11.60 6.05
CA ILE A 338 17.20 10.31 6.68
C ILE A 338 16.80 10.55 8.12
N SER A 339 15.60 10.14 8.46
CA SER A 339 15.11 10.20 9.83
C SER A 339 15.44 8.92 10.58
N ILE A 340 16.21 9.05 11.64
CA ILE A 340 16.58 7.92 12.51
C ILE A 340 15.64 7.89 13.71
N PRO A 341 14.65 6.99 13.76
CA PRO A 341 13.71 6.92 14.86
C PRO A 341 14.35 6.24 16.09
N ALA A 342 15.09 7.00 16.90
CA ALA A 342 15.84 6.48 18.04
C ALA A 342 14.98 5.60 18.98
N LYS A 343 13.73 6.02 19.27
CA LYS A 343 12.78 5.25 20.08
C LYS A 343 12.49 3.86 19.48
N SER A 344 12.21 3.81 18.18
CA SER A 344 11.92 2.56 17.48
C SER A 344 13.12 1.63 17.39
N ILE A 345 14.32 2.20 17.20
CA ILE A 345 15.58 1.43 17.17
C ILE A 345 15.85 0.81 18.54
N ILE A 346 15.71 1.57 19.63
CA ILE A 346 15.88 1.06 20.99
C ILE A 346 14.89 -0.06 21.29
N ILE A 347 13.61 0.12 20.93
CA ILE A 347 12.59 -0.92 21.10
C ILE A 347 12.96 -2.17 20.30
N SER A 348 13.39 -2.02 19.05
CA SER A 348 13.79 -3.13 18.19
C SER A 348 15.03 -3.86 18.70
N PHE A 349 16.01 -3.12 19.24
CA PHE A 349 17.22 -3.68 19.84
C PHE A 349 16.89 -4.55 21.06
N PHE A 350 16.19 -4.01 22.05
CA PHE A 350 15.82 -4.78 23.25
C PHE A 350 14.76 -5.85 22.95
N GLY A 351 13.82 -5.56 22.07
CA GLY A 351 12.81 -6.51 21.61
C GLY A 351 13.42 -7.73 20.96
N SER A 352 14.43 -7.58 20.11
CA SER A 352 15.13 -8.71 19.45
C SER A 352 15.88 -9.60 20.46
N ILE A 353 16.50 -8.99 21.48
CA ILE A 353 17.16 -9.72 22.56
C ILE A 353 16.13 -10.53 23.36
N LEU A 354 15.03 -9.87 23.75
CA LEU A 354 13.94 -10.51 24.49
C LEU A 354 13.35 -11.70 23.72
N LEU A 355 13.05 -11.49 22.45
CA LEU A 355 12.49 -12.53 21.57
C LEU A 355 13.47 -13.68 21.38
N THR A 356 14.77 -13.41 21.26
CA THR A 356 15.81 -14.45 21.19
C THR A 356 15.86 -15.30 22.46
N VAL A 357 15.76 -14.66 23.62
CA VAL A 357 15.71 -15.35 24.92
C VAL A 357 14.42 -16.16 25.06
N LEU A 358 13.28 -15.59 24.67
CA LEU A 358 11.99 -16.32 24.67
C LEU A 358 12.02 -17.54 23.74
N ALA A 359 12.57 -17.43 22.54
CA ALA A 359 12.73 -18.54 21.61
C ALA A 359 13.61 -19.65 22.18
N ALA A 360 14.63 -19.29 22.98
CA ALA A 360 15.53 -20.23 23.63
C ALA A 360 14.89 -20.99 24.77
N THR A 361 13.72 -20.60 25.28
CA THR A 361 13.03 -21.33 26.37
C THR A 361 12.68 -22.78 25.98
N ILE A 362 12.31 -22.99 24.71
CA ILE A 362 11.97 -24.34 24.19
C ILE A 362 13.18 -25.28 24.27
N PRO A 363 14.37 -24.97 23.71
CA PRO A 363 15.54 -25.81 23.85
C PRO A 363 16.07 -25.84 25.28
N ALA A 364 15.95 -24.78 26.08
CA ALA A 364 16.35 -24.74 27.47
C ALA A 364 15.52 -25.71 28.34
N LEU A 365 14.19 -25.75 28.15
CA LEU A 365 13.31 -26.69 28.79
C LEU A 365 13.62 -28.17 28.40
N SER A 366 13.92 -28.40 27.12
CA SER A 366 14.30 -29.73 26.66
C SER A 366 15.61 -30.21 27.34
N THR A 367 16.56 -29.28 27.55
CA THR A 367 17.83 -29.54 28.23
C THR A 367 17.65 -29.85 29.72
N SER A 368 16.79 -29.10 30.40
CA SER A 368 16.53 -29.31 31.83
C SER A 368 15.88 -30.66 32.12
N ARG A 369 15.14 -31.23 31.17
CA ARG A 369 14.45 -32.53 31.30
C ARG A 369 15.28 -33.71 30.78
N LEU A 370 16.56 -33.55 30.43
CA LEU A 370 17.43 -34.61 30.00
C LEU A 370 17.65 -35.63 31.12
N SER A 371 17.32 -36.92 30.86
CA SER A 371 17.66 -38.02 31.72
C SER A 371 19.12 -38.44 31.47
N PRO A 372 19.99 -38.51 32.52
CA PRO A 372 21.37 -38.93 32.32
C PRO A 372 21.50 -40.34 31.72
N ILE A 373 20.66 -41.27 32.19
CA ILE A 373 20.67 -42.67 31.72
C ILE A 373 20.24 -42.77 30.26
N ALA A 374 19.20 -42.01 29.85
CA ALA A 374 18.71 -42.03 28.50
C ALA A 374 19.70 -41.39 27.51
N ALA A 375 20.57 -40.47 27.94
CA ALA A 375 21.59 -39.84 27.14
C ALA A 375 22.76 -40.79 26.79
N TYR A 376 23.05 -41.77 27.64
CA TYR A 376 24.07 -42.81 27.40
C TYR A 376 23.51 -44.05 26.72
N SER A 377 22.20 -44.38 26.97
CA SER A 377 21.57 -45.47 26.25
C SER A 377 21.19 -44.95 24.87
N GLN A 378 21.79 -45.42 23.81
CA GLN A 378 21.43 -45.14 22.41
C GLN A 378 20.05 -45.70 22.02
N LYS A 379 19.15 -45.93 22.98
CA LYS A 379 17.76 -46.21 22.63
C LYS A 379 17.20 -44.97 21.93
N ILE A 380 17.17 -45.06 20.61
CA ILE A 380 16.36 -44.24 19.74
C ILE A 380 14.98 -44.13 20.41
N ASN A 381 14.71 -43.00 21.06
CA ASN A 381 13.34 -42.69 21.47
C ASN A 381 12.55 -42.67 20.14
N LYS A 382 11.88 -43.80 19.87
CA LYS A 382 10.82 -43.83 18.85
C LYS A 382 9.89 -42.70 19.25
N SER A 383 9.93 -41.62 18.50
CA SER A 383 8.88 -40.59 18.59
C SER A 383 7.58 -41.37 18.67
N LYS A 384 6.73 -41.05 19.65
CA LYS A 384 5.36 -41.59 19.69
C LYS A 384 4.85 -41.45 18.29
N ALA A 385 4.67 -42.58 17.59
CA ALA A 385 4.11 -42.55 16.25
C ALA A 385 2.75 -41.87 16.42
N GLU A 386 2.62 -40.70 15.84
CA GLU A 386 1.33 -40.02 15.81
C GLU A 386 0.32 -41.05 15.28
N SER A 387 -0.79 -41.19 15.97
CA SER A 387 -1.82 -42.13 15.56
C SER A 387 -2.18 -41.87 14.11
N LYS A 388 -2.30 -42.90 13.27
CA LYS A 388 -2.74 -42.74 11.88
C LYS A 388 -4.03 -41.94 11.79
N ALA A 389 -4.91 -42.09 12.79
CA ALA A 389 -6.15 -41.34 12.93
C ALA A 389 -5.91 -39.84 13.11
N THR A 390 -4.92 -39.41 13.92
CA THR A 390 -4.56 -38.00 14.12
C THR A 390 -4.02 -37.38 12.83
N ILE A 391 -3.19 -38.10 12.08
CA ILE A 391 -2.63 -37.65 10.80
C ILE A 391 -3.76 -37.50 9.77
N ILE A 392 -4.65 -38.47 9.66
CA ILE A 392 -5.79 -38.40 8.74
C ILE A 392 -6.72 -37.28 9.14
N GLY A 393 -7.01 -37.07 10.44
CA GLY A 393 -7.82 -35.98 10.94
C GLY A 393 -7.28 -34.60 10.57
N LEU A 394 -5.97 -34.37 10.80
CA LEU A 394 -5.32 -33.11 10.43
C LEU A 394 -5.30 -32.87 8.91
N PHE A 395 -5.11 -33.93 8.12
CA PHE A 395 -5.16 -33.85 6.66
C PHE A 395 -6.57 -33.49 6.15
N MET A 396 -7.60 -34.08 6.76
CA MET A 396 -8.99 -33.72 6.49
C MET A 396 -9.29 -32.27 6.86
N ILE A 397 -8.73 -31.77 7.96
CA ILE A 397 -8.88 -30.37 8.35
C ILE A 397 -8.21 -29.44 7.32
N LEU A 398 -7.01 -29.77 6.81
CA LEU A 398 -6.37 -28.99 5.76
C LEU A 398 -7.21 -28.95 4.48
N LEU A 399 -7.77 -30.06 4.05
CA LEU A 399 -8.66 -30.14 2.90
C LEU A 399 -9.94 -29.31 3.12
N LEU A 400 -10.52 -29.41 4.32
CA LEU A 400 -11.70 -28.63 4.69
C LEU A 400 -11.42 -27.12 4.64
N LEU A 401 -10.31 -26.66 5.23
CA LEU A 401 -9.91 -25.27 5.20
C LEU A 401 -9.68 -24.76 3.77
N ALA A 402 -9.02 -25.55 2.94
CA ALA A 402 -8.84 -25.22 1.54
C ALA A 402 -10.19 -25.13 0.79
N ALA A 403 -11.10 -26.09 1.02
CA ALA A 403 -12.45 -26.04 0.43
C ALA A 403 -13.26 -24.84 0.91
N MET A 404 -13.18 -24.51 2.21
CA MET A 404 -13.83 -23.31 2.78
C MET A 404 -13.28 -22.01 2.18
N THR A 405 -12.00 -21.94 1.87
CA THR A 405 -11.42 -20.78 1.16
C THR A 405 -12.15 -20.51 -0.15
N PHE A 406 -12.35 -21.53 -0.98
CA PHE A 406 -13.05 -21.36 -2.25
C PHE A 406 -14.54 -21.04 -2.05
N ALA A 407 -15.19 -21.61 -1.04
CA ALA A 407 -16.60 -21.33 -0.74
C ALA A 407 -16.80 -19.88 -0.27
N VAL A 408 -15.95 -19.38 0.62
CA VAL A 408 -16.01 -18.01 1.15
C VAL A 408 -15.77 -16.99 0.06
N HIS A 409 -14.83 -17.24 -0.84
CA HIS A 409 -14.57 -16.34 -1.98
C HIS A 409 -15.81 -16.23 -2.90
N LYS A 410 -16.49 -17.34 -3.14
CA LYS A 410 -17.68 -17.36 -4.00
C LYS A 410 -18.91 -16.69 -3.35
N SER A 411 -18.98 -16.68 -2.02
CA SER A 411 -20.12 -16.13 -1.26
C SER A 411 -19.93 -14.66 -0.79
N GLY A 412 -18.80 -14.02 -1.10
CA GLY A 412 -18.52 -12.65 -0.64
C GLY A 412 -18.39 -12.53 0.89
N GLY A 413 -17.80 -13.53 1.54
CA GLY A 413 -17.70 -13.60 3.02
C GLY A 413 -16.87 -12.48 3.65
N SER A 414 -17.03 -12.28 4.97
CA SER A 414 -16.36 -11.22 5.73
C SER A 414 -14.83 -11.31 5.65
N GLY A 415 -14.17 -10.17 5.42
CA GLY A 415 -12.72 -10.07 5.26
C GLY A 415 -11.92 -10.67 6.43
N SER A 416 -12.35 -10.42 7.68
CA SER A 416 -11.70 -10.94 8.88
C SER A 416 -11.72 -12.47 8.97
N PHE A 417 -12.82 -13.10 8.53
CA PHE A 417 -12.95 -14.56 8.53
C PHE A 417 -12.03 -15.21 7.50
N SER A 418 -11.89 -14.61 6.33
CA SER A 418 -10.97 -15.08 5.28
C SER A 418 -9.52 -15.08 5.77
N ILE A 419 -9.07 -14.01 6.43
CA ILE A 419 -7.72 -13.93 7.01
C ILE A 419 -7.50 -15.06 8.03
N LEU A 420 -8.47 -15.28 8.91
CA LEU A 420 -8.40 -16.34 9.93
C LEU A 420 -8.25 -17.73 9.29
N LEU A 421 -8.98 -18.02 8.21
CA LEU A 421 -8.87 -19.27 7.46
C LEU A 421 -7.46 -19.46 6.87
N GLY A 422 -6.92 -18.45 6.22
CA GLY A 422 -5.58 -18.50 5.63
C GLY A 422 -4.48 -18.73 6.66
N VAL A 423 -4.52 -17.99 7.76
CA VAL A 423 -3.56 -18.13 8.87
C VAL A 423 -3.68 -19.52 9.53
N SER A 424 -4.91 -19.99 9.76
CA SER A 424 -5.15 -21.33 10.33
C SER A 424 -4.59 -22.42 9.43
N PHE A 425 -4.75 -22.33 8.11
CA PHE A 425 -4.17 -23.25 7.16
C PHE A 425 -2.64 -23.32 7.29
N VAL A 426 -1.97 -22.17 7.33
CA VAL A 426 -0.50 -22.10 7.50
C VAL A 426 -0.07 -22.73 8.82
N LEU A 427 -0.74 -22.44 9.93
CA LEU A 427 -0.42 -23.01 11.24
C LEU A 427 -0.54 -24.54 11.24
N ILE A 428 -1.62 -25.08 10.69
CA ILE A 428 -1.81 -26.53 10.61
C ILE A 428 -0.76 -27.16 9.69
N MET A 429 -0.42 -26.50 8.57
CA MET A 429 0.65 -26.94 7.68
C MET A 429 2.01 -27.01 8.41
N PHE A 430 2.32 -26.04 9.28
CA PHE A 430 3.52 -26.06 10.12
C PHE A 430 3.51 -27.23 11.12
N VAL A 431 2.36 -27.55 11.72
CA VAL A 431 2.22 -28.71 12.60
C VAL A 431 2.40 -30.02 11.81
N MET A 432 1.81 -30.11 10.61
CA MET A 432 1.87 -31.26 9.72
C MET A 432 3.18 -31.39 8.93
N THR A 433 4.13 -30.48 9.10
CA THR A 433 5.44 -30.54 8.40
C THR A 433 6.07 -31.94 8.36
N PRO A 434 6.08 -32.74 9.46
CA PRO A 434 6.71 -34.08 9.43
C PRO A 434 6.04 -35.03 8.44
N THR A 435 4.74 -34.98 8.35
CA THR A 435 3.96 -35.87 7.49
C THR A 435 4.02 -35.45 6.04
N VAL A 436 3.79 -34.13 5.78
CA VAL A 436 3.84 -33.55 4.44
C VAL A 436 5.24 -33.67 3.84
N LEU A 437 6.27 -33.36 4.63
CA LEU A 437 7.67 -33.51 4.21
C LEU A 437 7.99 -34.97 3.83
N ARG A 438 7.48 -35.96 4.59
CA ARG A 438 7.66 -37.36 4.24
C ARG A 438 7.05 -37.71 2.90
N ILE A 439 5.83 -37.24 2.62
CA ILE A 439 5.13 -37.46 1.36
C ILE A 439 5.91 -36.85 0.21
N ILE A 440 6.28 -35.55 0.35
CA ILE A 440 6.96 -34.82 -0.71
C ILE A 440 8.36 -35.40 -0.97
N VAL A 441 9.14 -35.69 0.07
CA VAL A 441 10.47 -36.31 -0.08
C VAL A 441 10.37 -37.65 -0.77
N THR A 442 9.37 -38.49 -0.41
CA THR A 442 9.17 -39.80 -1.04
C THR A 442 8.79 -39.63 -2.53
N ALA A 443 7.90 -38.70 -2.84
CA ALA A 443 7.49 -38.42 -4.22
C ALA A 443 8.67 -37.86 -5.05
N LEU A 444 9.44 -36.92 -4.50
CA LEU A 444 10.61 -36.34 -5.17
C LEU A 444 11.71 -37.38 -5.41
N THR A 445 11.97 -38.25 -4.43
CA THR A 445 12.97 -39.33 -4.60
C THR A 445 12.52 -40.34 -5.67
N PHE A 446 11.24 -40.62 -5.77
CA PHE A 446 10.68 -41.45 -6.83
C PHE A 446 10.82 -40.78 -8.19
N LEU A 447 10.51 -39.49 -8.32
CA LEU A 447 10.62 -38.69 -9.56
C LEU A 447 12.07 -38.55 -10.02
N LEU A 448 13.02 -38.35 -9.10
CA LEU A 448 14.45 -38.20 -9.40
C LEU A 448 15.17 -39.55 -9.66
N ARG A 449 14.53 -40.69 -9.39
CA ARG A 449 15.10 -42.03 -9.55
C ARG A 449 15.61 -42.32 -10.95
N PRO A 450 14.93 -41.94 -12.06
CA PRO A 450 15.44 -42.22 -13.40
C PRO A 450 16.74 -41.50 -13.73
N PHE A 451 17.02 -40.37 -13.10
CA PHE A 451 18.24 -39.58 -13.37
C PHE A 451 19.44 -40.08 -12.55
N TYR A 452 19.22 -40.53 -11.29
CA TYR A 452 20.29 -40.90 -10.36
C TYR A 452 19.79 -41.97 -9.36
N GLN A 453 19.78 -43.21 -9.81
CA GLN A 453 19.11 -44.33 -9.10
C GLN A 453 19.57 -44.53 -7.64
N MET A 454 20.87 -44.52 -7.38
CA MET A 454 21.42 -44.85 -6.09
C MET A 454 21.52 -43.66 -5.13
N GLU A 455 22.02 -42.54 -5.64
CA GLU A 455 22.20 -41.31 -4.84
C GLU A 455 20.88 -40.69 -4.39
N SER A 456 19.84 -40.68 -5.27
CA SER A 456 18.52 -40.12 -4.90
C SER A 456 17.84 -40.94 -3.81
N MET A 457 17.96 -42.30 -3.89
CA MET A 457 17.36 -43.20 -2.91
C MET A 457 18.06 -43.07 -1.54
N ILE A 458 19.39 -42.98 -1.49
CA ILE A 458 20.14 -42.80 -0.26
C ILE A 458 19.87 -41.43 0.35
N ALA A 459 19.86 -40.36 -0.47
CA ALA A 459 19.57 -39.01 -0.04
C ALA A 459 18.16 -38.86 0.57
N GLY A 460 17.15 -39.42 -0.10
CA GLY A 460 15.79 -39.47 0.41
C GLY A 460 15.67 -40.23 1.74
N ARG A 461 16.34 -41.39 1.82
CA ARG A 461 16.38 -42.20 3.06
C ARG A 461 17.07 -41.46 4.20
N ASN A 462 18.15 -40.76 3.93
CA ASN A 462 18.85 -39.94 4.92
C ASN A 462 17.99 -38.76 5.38
N ALA A 463 17.34 -38.03 4.45
CA ALA A 463 16.40 -36.94 4.80
C ALA A 463 15.26 -37.42 5.70
N LEU A 464 14.71 -38.64 5.42
CA LEU A 464 13.66 -39.23 6.21
C LEU A 464 14.17 -39.80 7.57
N LYS A 465 15.38 -40.35 7.62
CA LYS A 465 16.00 -40.87 8.85
C LYS A 465 16.25 -39.76 9.88
N ARG A 466 16.56 -38.56 9.36
CA ARG A 466 16.86 -37.36 10.17
C ARG A 466 15.72 -36.33 10.14
N MET A 467 14.51 -36.80 10.16
CA MET A 467 13.28 -36.04 9.97
C MET A 467 13.22 -34.72 10.75
N ARG A 468 13.61 -34.68 12.02
CA ARG A 468 13.55 -33.47 12.86
C ARG A 468 14.33 -32.28 12.28
N ARG A 469 15.50 -32.55 11.70
CA ARG A 469 16.35 -31.51 11.06
C ARG A 469 15.81 -31.09 9.73
N SER A 470 15.46 -32.07 8.89
CA SER A 470 14.84 -31.80 7.61
C SER A 470 13.57 -30.94 7.74
N GLN A 471 12.77 -31.16 8.80
CA GLN A 471 11.60 -30.33 9.13
C GLN A 471 11.96 -28.88 9.46
N GLN A 472 13.01 -28.64 10.25
CA GLN A 472 13.42 -27.28 10.62
C GLN A 472 13.84 -26.48 9.40
N ILE A 473 14.61 -27.12 8.53
CA ILE A 473 15.03 -26.51 7.26
C ILE A 473 13.83 -26.23 6.37
N ALA A 474 12.96 -27.22 6.18
CA ALA A 474 11.78 -27.09 5.36
C ALA A 474 10.86 -25.96 5.86
N ARG A 475 10.67 -25.83 7.19
CA ARG A 475 9.87 -24.74 7.79
C ARG A 475 10.42 -23.34 7.50
N VAL A 476 11.74 -23.15 7.59
CA VAL A 476 12.36 -21.85 7.31
C VAL A 476 12.18 -21.50 5.84
N LEU A 477 12.39 -22.45 4.92
CA LEU A 477 12.17 -22.25 3.49
C LEU A 477 10.69 -22.02 3.17
N THR A 478 9.79 -22.80 3.78
CA THR A 478 8.34 -22.59 3.65
C THR A 478 7.95 -21.18 4.03
N LEU A 479 8.47 -20.65 5.16
CA LEU A 479 8.21 -19.30 5.59
C LEU A 479 8.75 -18.25 4.59
N ALA A 480 9.98 -18.44 4.10
CA ALA A 480 10.58 -17.55 3.12
C ALA A 480 9.73 -17.47 1.83
N VAL A 481 9.25 -18.62 1.36
CA VAL A 481 8.39 -18.68 0.16
C VAL A 481 7.03 -18.04 0.43
N ILE A 482 6.42 -18.28 1.60
CA ILE A 482 5.13 -17.66 1.97
C ILE A 482 5.25 -16.14 1.89
N VAL A 483 6.28 -15.58 2.52
CA VAL A 483 6.45 -14.12 2.53
C VAL A 483 6.67 -13.56 1.13
N GLY A 484 7.57 -14.17 0.37
CA GLY A 484 7.88 -13.71 -0.98
C GLY A 484 6.70 -13.81 -1.93
N PHE A 485 6.03 -14.93 -1.93
CA PHE A 485 4.95 -15.18 -2.87
C PHE A 485 3.66 -14.42 -2.51
N VAL A 486 3.26 -14.40 -1.23
CA VAL A 486 2.10 -13.65 -0.77
C VAL A 486 2.32 -12.15 -0.96
N GLY A 487 3.51 -11.65 -0.61
CA GLY A 487 3.86 -10.25 -0.85
C GLY A 487 3.78 -9.88 -2.32
N TYR A 488 4.25 -10.76 -3.22
CA TYR A 488 4.11 -10.55 -4.66
C TYR A 488 2.65 -10.57 -5.12
N MET A 489 1.83 -11.50 -4.62
CA MET A 489 0.39 -11.57 -4.95
C MET A 489 -0.35 -10.30 -4.56
N ILE A 490 -0.11 -9.79 -3.35
CA ILE A 490 -0.71 -8.53 -2.87
C ILE A 490 -0.27 -7.37 -3.78
N LEU A 491 1.01 -7.29 -4.09
CA LEU A 491 1.55 -6.24 -4.92
C LEU A 491 0.97 -6.26 -6.33
N GLN A 492 0.85 -7.44 -6.95
CA GLN A 492 0.23 -7.60 -8.27
C GLN A 492 -1.26 -7.25 -8.24
N ALA A 493 -1.97 -7.60 -7.18
CA ALA A 493 -3.37 -7.23 -7.02
C ALA A 493 -3.55 -5.70 -6.95
N VAL A 494 -2.70 -5.01 -6.18
CA VAL A 494 -2.69 -3.53 -6.12
C VAL A 494 -2.42 -2.93 -7.50
N VAL A 495 -1.46 -3.47 -8.26
CA VAL A 495 -1.18 -3.01 -9.62
C VAL A 495 -2.38 -3.19 -10.52
N SER A 496 -2.91 -4.41 -10.59
CA SER A 496 -4.06 -4.70 -11.46
C SER A 496 -5.28 -3.83 -11.10
N GLN A 497 -5.49 -3.57 -9.81
CA GLN A 497 -6.57 -2.69 -9.38
C GLN A 497 -6.31 -1.24 -9.77
N THR A 498 -5.09 -0.74 -9.56
CA THR A 498 -4.74 0.64 -9.92
C THR A 498 -4.71 0.86 -11.44
N GLU A 499 -4.17 -0.12 -12.20
CA GLU A 499 -4.24 -0.07 -13.67
C GLU A 499 -5.68 0.02 -14.18
N LYS A 500 -6.59 -0.75 -13.57
CA LYS A 500 -8.02 -0.67 -13.88
C LYS A 500 -8.59 0.69 -13.52
N THR A 501 -8.26 1.22 -12.35
CA THR A 501 -8.72 2.54 -11.91
C THR A 501 -8.20 3.63 -12.84
N ILE A 502 -6.91 3.65 -13.17
CA ILE A 502 -6.34 4.62 -14.12
C ILE A 502 -6.95 4.44 -15.52
N SER A 503 -7.15 3.20 -15.96
CA SER A 503 -7.77 2.93 -17.25
C SER A 503 -9.23 3.38 -17.31
N LYS A 504 -9.94 3.41 -16.17
CA LYS A 504 -11.28 3.96 -16.05
C LYS A 504 -11.25 5.49 -16.00
N GLN A 505 -10.35 6.04 -15.21
CA GLN A 505 -10.19 7.47 -15.04
C GLN A 505 -9.68 8.17 -16.32
N TYR A 506 -8.80 7.49 -17.07
CA TYR A 506 -8.24 7.95 -18.33
C TYR A 506 -8.46 6.89 -19.41
N PRO A 507 -9.69 6.68 -19.88
CA PRO A 507 -9.99 5.63 -20.86
C PRO A 507 -9.43 5.92 -22.23
N LEU A 508 -9.24 7.22 -22.55
CA LEU A 508 -8.63 7.70 -23.76
C LEU A 508 -7.20 8.20 -23.51
N ASP A 509 -6.48 8.49 -24.57
CA ASP A 509 -5.08 8.92 -24.46
C ASP A 509 -4.92 10.21 -23.67
N TYR A 510 -5.88 11.14 -23.81
CA TYR A 510 -5.84 12.48 -23.20
C TYR A 510 -7.19 12.89 -22.64
N VAL A 511 -7.12 13.68 -21.57
CA VAL A 511 -8.27 14.34 -20.96
C VAL A 511 -7.93 15.81 -20.75
N ILE A 512 -8.77 16.72 -21.20
CA ILE A 512 -8.73 18.12 -20.79
C ILE A 512 -9.85 18.31 -19.78
N GLN A 513 -9.50 18.76 -18.60
CA GLN A 513 -10.43 19.01 -17.51
C GLN A 513 -10.37 20.47 -17.09
N ALA A 514 -11.52 21.07 -16.83
CA ALA A 514 -11.59 22.39 -16.21
C ALA A 514 -11.20 22.30 -14.73
N THR A 515 -10.47 23.31 -14.24
CA THR A 515 -10.12 23.38 -12.82
C THR A 515 -11.35 23.74 -11.99
N GLU A 516 -11.47 23.13 -10.81
CA GLU A 516 -12.51 23.47 -9.83
C GLU A 516 -12.38 24.91 -9.30
N ALA A 517 -11.20 25.49 -9.41
CA ALA A 517 -10.90 26.86 -8.99
C ALA A 517 -11.38 27.91 -9.99
N SER A 518 -12.49 27.70 -10.67
CA SER A 518 -13.10 28.67 -11.59
C SER A 518 -14.51 29.01 -11.11
N TYR A 519 -14.92 30.26 -11.28
CA TYR A 519 -16.29 30.66 -10.99
C TYR A 519 -17.32 29.99 -11.90
N GLU A 520 -16.96 29.74 -13.14
CA GLU A 520 -17.75 28.96 -14.08
C GLU A 520 -16.83 27.96 -14.79
N PRO A 521 -16.57 26.79 -14.18
CA PRO A 521 -15.68 25.80 -14.77
C PRO A 521 -16.24 25.30 -16.11
N GLY A 522 -15.36 25.10 -17.07
CA GLY A 522 -15.73 24.49 -18.34
C GLY A 522 -15.24 25.24 -19.58
N PHE A 523 -15.37 24.56 -20.70
CA PHE A 523 -14.91 24.97 -22.03
C PHE A 523 -16.06 25.38 -22.94
N SER A 524 -15.85 26.43 -23.69
CA SER A 524 -16.81 26.80 -24.72
C SER A 524 -16.77 25.77 -25.88
N SER A 525 -17.87 25.64 -26.60
CA SER A 525 -17.95 24.79 -27.80
C SER A 525 -16.91 25.13 -28.87
N SER A 526 -16.28 26.30 -28.80
CA SER A 526 -15.25 26.70 -29.74
C SER A 526 -13.96 25.91 -29.61
N ILE A 527 -13.51 25.58 -28.38
CA ILE A 527 -12.29 24.78 -28.18
C ILE A 527 -12.52 23.34 -28.64
N ILE A 528 -13.72 22.77 -28.35
CA ILE A 528 -14.07 21.43 -28.76
C ILE A 528 -13.97 21.29 -30.27
N LYS A 529 -14.55 22.26 -31.01
CA LYS A 529 -14.46 22.32 -32.47
C LYS A 529 -13.02 22.48 -32.98
N GLN A 530 -12.19 23.29 -32.33
CA GLN A 530 -10.80 23.46 -32.73
C GLN A 530 -9.99 22.16 -32.53
N ILE A 531 -10.22 21.44 -31.46
CA ILE A 531 -9.53 20.15 -31.19
C ILE A 531 -10.05 19.08 -32.16
N ASP A 532 -11.36 19.01 -32.38
CA ASP A 532 -12.00 18.01 -33.26
C ASP A 532 -11.62 18.21 -34.75
N HIS A 533 -11.28 19.43 -35.14
CA HIS A 533 -10.79 19.76 -36.50
C HIS A 533 -9.30 19.43 -36.70
N MET A 534 -8.56 19.03 -35.65
CA MET A 534 -7.19 18.55 -35.81
C MET A 534 -7.19 17.17 -36.46
N ASN A 535 -6.44 17.01 -37.55
CA ASN A 535 -6.40 15.73 -38.27
C ASN A 535 -6.01 14.55 -37.31
N GLY A 536 -6.82 13.52 -37.28
CA GLY A 536 -6.55 12.31 -36.46
C GLY A 536 -6.95 12.41 -34.99
N VAL A 537 -7.63 13.49 -34.58
CA VAL A 537 -8.18 13.63 -33.23
C VAL A 537 -9.68 13.37 -33.26
N GLU A 538 -10.18 12.65 -32.28
CA GLU A 538 -11.60 12.40 -32.04
C GLU A 538 -11.93 12.77 -30.60
N THR A 539 -12.83 13.76 -30.42
CA THR A 539 -13.20 14.30 -29.11
C THR A 539 -14.51 13.73 -28.60
N ILE A 540 -14.58 13.47 -27.30
CA ILE A 540 -15.80 13.12 -26.57
C ILE A 540 -15.98 14.17 -25.47
N PRO A 541 -16.82 15.17 -25.67
CA PRO A 541 -17.16 16.13 -24.64
C PRO A 541 -18.05 15.48 -23.59
N VAL A 542 -17.76 15.74 -22.33
CA VAL A 542 -18.55 15.30 -21.19
C VAL A 542 -19.01 16.51 -20.41
N GLN A 543 -20.31 16.68 -20.36
CA GLN A 543 -20.93 17.61 -19.45
C GLN A 543 -21.01 16.94 -18.09
N THR A 544 -20.20 17.37 -17.14
CA THR A 544 -20.18 16.72 -15.86
C THR A 544 -21.37 17.07 -15.00
N SER A 545 -21.53 16.26 -14.12
CA SER A 545 -22.50 15.78 -13.17
C SER A 545 -23.12 16.89 -12.37
N ILE A 546 -24.38 16.97 -12.52
CA ILE A 546 -25.22 17.70 -11.57
C ILE A 546 -25.54 16.78 -10.42
N LEU A 547 -25.14 17.18 -9.22
CA LEU A 547 -25.50 16.48 -8.01
C LEU A 547 -27.00 16.64 -7.79
N THR A 548 -27.69 15.52 -7.60
CA THR A 548 -29.14 15.48 -7.52
C THR A 548 -29.61 14.57 -6.38
N HIS A 549 -30.79 14.87 -5.85
CA HIS A 549 -31.52 13.98 -4.95
C HIS A 549 -32.55 13.17 -5.72
N THR A 550 -32.68 11.89 -5.42
CA THR A 550 -33.78 11.06 -5.93
C THR A 550 -35.02 11.28 -5.07
N LEU A 551 -36.04 11.87 -5.64
CA LEU A 551 -37.33 11.99 -4.98
C LEU A 551 -38.13 10.68 -5.08
N ASP A 552 -38.99 10.41 -4.07
CA ASP A 552 -39.92 9.27 -4.03
C ASP A 552 -39.28 7.88 -4.18
N LEU A 553 -38.11 7.68 -3.62
CA LEU A 553 -37.41 6.39 -3.63
C LEU A 553 -38.13 5.35 -2.76
N ASP A 554 -38.38 4.16 -3.30
CA ASP A 554 -38.89 3.02 -2.53
C ASP A 554 -37.74 2.32 -1.79
N ILE A 555 -37.43 2.75 -0.58
CA ILE A 555 -36.32 2.25 0.25
C ILE A 555 -36.37 0.74 0.46
N LYS A 556 -37.56 0.10 0.34
CA LYS A 556 -37.69 -1.35 0.49
C LYS A 556 -37.03 -2.15 -0.65
N LYS A 557 -36.75 -1.49 -1.78
CA LYS A 557 -36.07 -2.09 -2.93
C LYS A 557 -34.57 -1.93 -2.88
N VAL A 558 -34.05 -1.06 -2.01
CA VAL A 558 -32.60 -0.81 -1.89
C VAL A 558 -31.95 -1.99 -1.17
N ASP A 559 -30.85 -2.49 -1.71
CA ASP A 559 -30.09 -3.58 -1.11
C ASP A 559 -29.60 -3.16 0.30
N SER A 560 -29.73 -4.06 1.27
CA SER A 560 -29.27 -3.85 2.65
C SER A 560 -27.76 -3.65 2.78
N ASN A 561 -26.99 -4.05 1.78
CA ASN A 561 -25.54 -3.91 1.72
C ASN A 561 -25.08 -2.65 0.96
N TRP A 562 -26.00 -1.84 0.49
CA TRP A 562 -25.65 -0.62 -0.23
C TRP A 562 -24.96 0.39 0.70
N ASN A 563 -23.74 0.78 0.35
CA ASN A 563 -22.87 1.67 1.14
C ASN A 563 -22.99 3.15 0.76
N GLY A 564 -23.88 3.51 -0.17
CA GLY A 564 -24.07 4.91 -0.58
C GLY A 564 -24.73 5.76 0.52
N GLN A 565 -24.63 7.07 0.36
CA GLN A 565 -25.15 8.01 1.34
C GLN A 565 -26.67 8.20 1.18
N PHE A 566 -27.41 7.92 2.25
CA PHE A 566 -28.79 8.41 2.40
C PHE A 566 -28.76 9.77 3.07
N MET A 567 -29.41 10.72 2.46
CA MET A 567 -29.74 11.98 3.12
C MET A 567 -31.17 11.94 3.61
N THR A 568 -31.47 12.65 4.69
CA THR A 568 -32.83 12.82 5.18
C THR A 568 -33.28 14.24 4.88
N VAL A 569 -34.06 14.39 3.82
CA VAL A 569 -34.65 15.69 3.42
C VAL A 569 -36.13 15.67 3.74
N ASN A 570 -36.61 16.64 4.50
CA ASN A 570 -38.03 16.73 4.91
C ASN A 570 -38.62 15.44 5.52
N GLY A 571 -37.81 14.65 6.25
CA GLY A 571 -38.24 13.41 6.88
C GLY A 571 -38.29 12.19 5.91
N LYS A 572 -37.95 12.35 4.65
CA LYS A 572 -37.81 11.27 3.66
C LYS A 572 -36.34 10.93 3.45
N LYS A 573 -36.03 9.66 3.27
CA LYS A 573 -34.67 9.23 2.87
C LYS A 573 -34.57 9.34 1.37
N GLU A 574 -33.54 10.07 0.92
CA GLU A 574 -33.20 10.32 -0.48
C GLU A 574 -31.78 9.87 -0.74
N ILE A 575 -31.46 9.51 -1.97
CA ILE A 575 -30.13 9.14 -2.38
C ILE A 575 -29.50 10.33 -3.12
N LEU A 576 -28.32 10.73 -2.69
CA LEU A 576 -27.51 11.67 -3.41
C LEU A 576 -26.84 10.95 -4.58
N THR A 577 -27.00 11.46 -5.79
CA THR A 577 -26.46 10.88 -7.02
C THR A 577 -26.15 11.97 -8.04
N SER A 578 -25.23 11.67 -8.94
CA SER A 578 -24.90 12.60 -10.03
C SER A 578 -25.50 12.15 -11.37
N VAL A 579 -25.87 13.12 -12.20
CA VAL A 579 -26.35 12.92 -13.56
C VAL A 579 -25.34 13.49 -14.54
N GLY A 580 -24.83 12.69 -15.47
CA GLY A 580 -23.87 13.08 -16.50
C GLY A 580 -24.49 13.16 -17.88
N GLY A 581 -24.12 14.17 -18.64
CA GLY A 581 -24.51 14.35 -20.04
C GLY A 581 -23.37 13.98 -20.99
N LEU A 582 -23.57 12.95 -21.79
CA LEU A 582 -22.57 12.51 -22.75
C LEU A 582 -23.21 11.72 -23.91
N ASP A 583 -22.52 11.66 -25.04
CA ASP A 583 -22.91 10.82 -26.18
C ASP A 583 -22.42 9.39 -25.96
N LEU A 584 -23.31 8.53 -25.38
CA LEU A 584 -23.00 7.13 -25.07
C LEU A 584 -22.66 6.29 -26.31
N GLU A 585 -23.21 6.61 -27.47
CA GLU A 585 -22.91 5.92 -28.72
C GLU A 585 -21.48 6.20 -29.17
N LYS A 586 -21.07 7.47 -29.12
CA LYS A 586 -19.69 7.87 -29.41
C LYS A 586 -18.68 7.27 -28.42
N VAL A 587 -19.05 7.28 -27.14
CA VAL A 587 -18.25 6.61 -26.09
C VAL A 587 -18.06 5.14 -26.40
N ARG A 588 -19.13 4.40 -26.71
CA ARG A 588 -19.07 2.98 -26.99
C ARG A 588 -18.22 2.64 -28.21
N ASN A 589 -18.24 3.49 -29.22
CA ASN A 589 -17.44 3.30 -30.43
C ASN A 589 -15.95 3.50 -30.16
N THR A 590 -15.59 4.35 -29.20
CA THR A 590 -14.20 4.67 -28.85
C THR A 590 -13.66 3.79 -27.71
N ALA A 591 -14.47 3.56 -26.70
CA ALA A 591 -14.18 2.72 -25.54
C ALA A 591 -15.34 1.72 -25.32
N PRO A 592 -15.27 0.51 -25.90
CA PRO A 592 -16.38 -0.45 -25.88
C PRO A 592 -16.78 -0.88 -24.48
N PHE A 593 -18.07 -0.89 -24.20
CA PHE A 593 -18.70 -1.41 -22.98
C PHE A 593 -19.94 -2.25 -23.30
N GLU A 594 -20.38 -3.08 -22.36
CA GLU A 594 -21.49 -4.00 -22.54
C GLU A 594 -22.84 -3.36 -22.20
N ILE A 595 -23.82 -3.54 -23.08
CA ILE A 595 -25.22 -3.19 -22.82
C ILE A 595 -25.88 -4.42 -22.18
N VAL A 596 -26.22 -4.33 -20.92
CA VAL A 596 -26.84 -5.43 -20.17
C VAL A 596 -28.32 -5.56 -20.55
N LYS A 597 -29.02 -4.43 -20.70
CA LYS A 597 -30.44 -4.40 -21.04
C LYS A 597 -30.86 -3.08 -21.67
N GLY A 598 -31.83 -3.11 -22.58
CA GLY A 598 -32.38 -1.89 -23.19
C GLY A 598 -31.50 -1.32 -24.30
N ARG A 599 -31.47 0.01 -24.44
CA ARG A 599 -30.73 0.76 -25.49
C ARG A 599 -29.97 1.93 -24.93
N ILE A 600 -28.94 2.39 -25.65
CA ILE A 600 -28.14 3.58 -25.32
C ILE A 600 -28.15 4.65 -26.42
N ASP A 601 -28.61 4.28 -27.59
CA ASP A 601 -28.65 5.10 -28.82
C ASP A 601 -29.89 5.99 -28.87
N HIS A 602 -29.74 7.15 -29.47
CA HIS A 602 -30.81 8.14 -29.68
C HIS A 602 -31.64 8.43 -28.42
N LEU A 603 -30.96 8.75 -27.31
CA LEU A 603 -31.62 9.15 -26.07
C LEU A 603 -32.42 10.44 -26.27
N LYS A 604 -33.67 10.42 -25.83
CA LYS A 604 -34.52 11.61 -25.76
C LYS A 604 -34.22 12.42 -24.52
N ASP A 605 -34.74 13.65 -24.49
CA ASP A 605 -34.49 14.60 -23.38
C ASP A 605 -35.01 14.13 -22.00
N ASP A 606 -35.94 13.18 -21.99
CA ASP A 606 -36.49 12.57 -20.79
C ASP A 606 -35.97 11.16 -20.51
N GLU A 607 -34.93 10.73 -21.20
CA GLU A 607 -34.41 9.36 -21.11
C GLU A 607 -33.02 9.32 -20.47
N ALA A 608 -32.80 8.24 -19.70
CA ALA A 608 -31.50 7.98 -19.09
C ALA A 608 -31.09 6.51 -19.15
N VAL A 609 -29.80 6.29 -19.06
CA VAL A 609 -29.16 4.98 -18.90
C VAL A 609 -28.50 4.91 -17.53
N ILE A 610 -28.51 3.77 -16.88
CA ILE A 610 -27.92 3.54 -15.57
C ILE A 610 -26.93 2.39 -15.61
N THR A 611 -26.03 2.32 -14.62
CA THR A 611 -25.12 1.20 -14.47
C THR A 611 -25.84 -0.02 -13.91
N LYS A 612 -25.34 -1.23 -14.24
CA LYS A 612 -25.86 -2.50 -13.73
C LYS A 612 -25.79 -2.55 -12.20
N GLN A 613 -24.67 -2.13 -11.64
CA GLN A 613 -24.50 -2.11 -10.19
C GLN A 613 -25.56 -1.23 -9.52
N PHE A 614 -25.79 -0.03 -10.02
CA PHE A 614 -26.82 0.88 -9.48
C PHE A 614 -28.23 0.33 -9.67
N SER A 615 -28.51 -0.35 -10.82
CA SER A 615 -29.78 -1.04 -11.06
C SER A 615 -30.02 -2.17 -10.04
N GLU A 616 -28.99 -2.94 -9.70
CA GLU A 616 -29.10 -4.03 -8.72
C GLU A 616 -29.21 -3.50 -7.29
N ASP A 617 -28.42 -2.47 -6.93
CA ASP A 617 -28.37 -1.90 -5.59
C ASP A 617 -29.67 -1.16 -5.19
N ILE A 618 -30.25 -0.42 -6.13
CA ILE A 618 -31.44 0.43 -5.88
C ILE A 618 -32.74 -0.23 -6.34
N GLY A 619 -32.62 -1.21 -7.23
CA GLY A 619 -33.78 -1.94 -7.78
C GLY A 619 -34.45 -1.28 -8.97
N PHE A 620 -33.83 -0.27 -9.60
CA PHE A 620 -34.35 0.36 -10.81
C PHE A 620 -34.24 -0.54 -12.02
N ARG A 621 -35.22 -0.50 -12.92
CA ARG A 621 -35.29 -1.32 -14.12
C ARG A 621 -35.57 -0.48 -15.37
N VAL A 622 -35.26 -1.04 -16.52
CA VAL A 622 -35.68 -0.43 -17.80
C VAL A 622 -37.19 -0.27 -17.84
N GLY A 623 -37.65 0.95 -18.10
CA GLY A 623 -39.04 1.39 -18.11
C GLY A 623 -39.44 2.19 -16.88
N ASP A 624 -38.71 2.15 -15.78
CA ASP A 624 -38.98 2.94 -14.59
C ASP A 624 -38.71 4.44 -14.85
N THR A 625 -39.45 5.28 -14.14
CA THR A 625 -39.29 6.74 -14.17
C THR A 625 -38.79 7.20 -12.81
N VAL A 626 -37.77 8.03 -12.81
CA VAL A 626 -37.11 8.58 -11.60
C VAL A 626 -37.25 10.09 -11.62
N THR A 627 -37.69 10.66 -10.52
CA THR A 627 -37.73 12.10 -10.34
C THR A 627 -36.49 12.55 -9.56
N LEU A 628 -35.74 13.48 -10.10
CA LEU A 628 -34.52 14.01 -9.57
C LEU A 628 -34.67 15.51 -9.28
N GLU A 629 -34.11 15.95 -8.17
CA GLU A 629 -34.03 17.38 -7.82
C GLU A 629 -32.57 17.78 -7.66
N PRO A 630 -32.11 18.85 -8.31
CA PRO A 630 -30.75 19.32 -8.12
C PRO A 630 -30.47 19.69 -6.67
N ASP A 631 -29.37 19.20 -6.13
CA ASP A 631 -28.93 19.52 -4.77
C ASP A 631 -28.66 21.02 -4.60
N GLU A 632 -28.73 21.49 -3.38
CA GLU A 632 -28.43 22.89 -3.06
C GLU A 632 -26.98 23.27 -3.35
N LEU A 633 -26.07 22.28 -3.31
CA LEU A 633 -24.65 22.42 -3.64
C LEU A 633 -24.41 22.47 -5.15
N SER A 634 -25.38 22.03 -5.97
CA SER A 634 -25.27 22.14 -7.43
C SER A 634 -25.34 23.60 -7.87
N GLU A 635 -24.31 24.03 -8.58
CA GLU A 635 -24.16 25.40 -9.10
C GLU A 635 -24.97 25.64 -10.38
N VAL A 636 -26.22 25.19 -10.41
CA VAL A 636 -27.07 25.29 -11.59
C VAL A 636 -28.21 26.28 -11.41
N SER A 637 -28.52 27.02 -12.47
CA SER A 637 -29.71 27.88 -12.54
C SER A 637 -30.94 27.03 -12.86
N GLY A 638 -32.06 27.27 -12.13
CA GLY A 638 -33.31 26.60 -12.41
C GLY A 638 -33.50 25.28 -11.68
N LYS A 639 -33.33 25.27 -10.37
CA LYS A 639 -33.54 24.11 -9.47
C LYS A 639 -35.02 23.67 -9.42
N LYS A 640 -35.49 23.01 -10.48
CA LYS A 640 -36.80 22.37 -10.48
C LYS A 640 -36.60 20.85 -10.59
N PRO A 641 -37.46 20.08 -9.89
CA PRO A 641 -37.46 18.63 -10.11
C PRO A 641 -37.74 18.30 -11.57
N PHE A 642 -37.00 17.31 -12.08
CA PHE A 642 -37.15 16.80 -13.44
C PHE A 642 -37.21 15.27 -13.41
N THR A 643 -37.84 14.69 -14.42
CA THR A 643 -38.03 13.23 -14.50
C THR A 643 -37.24 12.62 -15.63
N LEU A 644 -36.59 11.49 -15.36
CA LEU A 644 -35.90 10.69 -16.34
C LEU A 644 -36.50 9.28 -16.39
N ARG A 645 -36.74 8.77 -17.60
CA ARG A 645 -37.14 7.41 -17.84
C ARG A 645 -35.92 6.52 -18.15
N ILE A 646 -35.74 5.46 -17.43
CA ILE A 646 -34.64 4.52 -17.62
C ILE A 646 -34.92 3.69 -18.88
N VAL A 647 -34.08 3.82 -19.91
CA VAL A 647 -34.20 3.11 -21.21
C VAL A 647 -33.10 2.10 -21.43
N GLY A 648 -32.03 2.12 -20.66
CA GLY A 648 -30.92 1.20 -20.76
C GLY A 648 -30.22 0.94 -19.43
N VAL A 649 -29.61 -0.23 -19.35
CA VAL A 649 -28.69 -0.63 -18.27
C VAL A 649 -27.41 -1.10 -18.92
N VAL A 650 -26.28 -0.55 -18.52
CA VAL A 650 -24.94 -0.86 -19.00
C VAL A 650 -24.09 -1.43 -17.89
N ASP A 651 -23.11 -2.24 -18.19
CA ASP A 651 -22.24 -2.83 -17.16
C ASP A 651 -21.46 -1.71 -16.46
N GLU A 652 -20.73 -0.91 -17.21
CA GLU A 652 -19.99 0.24 -16.74
C GLU A 652 -19.73 1.21 -17.90
N VAL A 653 -19.75 2.51 -17.66
CA VAL A 653 -19.35 3.50 -18.67
C VAL A 653 -17.90 3.91 -18.39
N PRO A 654 -16.96 3.59 -19.32
CA PRO A 654 -15.52 3.69 -19.04
C PRO A 654 -14.94 5.11 -19.13
N ILE A 655 -15.72 6.16 -18.96
CA ILE A 655 -15.28 7.56 -19.16
C ILE A 655 -15.31 8.39 -17.88
N LEU A 656 -15.81 7.87 -16.77
CA LEU A 656 -16.07 8.70 -15.61
C LEU A 656 -15.51 8.08 -14.33
N PRO A 657 -14.61 8.78 -13.62
CA PRO A 657 -14.06 8.34 -12.35
C PRO A 657 -15.01 8.59 -11.16
N ASP A 658 -16.12 9.29 -11.37
CA ASP A 658 -17.03 9.66 -10.30
C ASP A 658 -17.90 8.47 -9.89
N GLU A 659 -17.63 7.91 -8.71
CA GLU A 659 -18.42 6.79 -8.14
C GLU A 659 -19.86 7.18 -7.88
N ASP A 660 -20.18 8.47 -7.79
CA ASP A 660 -21.53 8.98 -7.55
C ASP A 660 -22.33 9.21 -8.85
N LEU A 661 -21.66 9.15 -10.01
CA LEU A 661 -22.32 9.29 -11.31
C LEU A 661 -23.07 8.01 -11.68
N ARG A 662 -24.38 8.07 -11.60
CA ARG A 662 -25.25 6.89 -11.75
C ARG A 662 -26.21 6.97 -12.91
N PHE A 663 -26.59 8.19 -13.33
CA PHE A 663 -27.48 8.44 -14.45
C PHE A 663 -26.72 9.09 -15.61
N PHE A 664 -26.90 8.54 -16.79
CA PHE A 664 -26.32 9.04 -18.03
C PHE A 664 -27.43 9.48 -18.97
N THR A 665 -27.39 10.72 -19.38
CA THR A 665 -28.32 11.30 -20.36
C THR A 665 -27.56 11.96 -21.49
N ASN A 666 -28.28 12.54 -22.47
CA ASN A 666 -27.64 13.26 -23.56
C ASN A 666 -27.07 14.60 -23.04
N GLU A 667 -25.90 15.03 -23.54
CA GLU A 667 -25.28 16.32 -23.24
C GLU A 667 -26.25 17.49 -23.51
N THR A 668 -27.01 17.42 -24.60
CA THR A 668 -28.00 18.43 -24.98
C THR A 668 -29.13 18.55 -23.96
N THR A 669 -29.54 17.48 -23.33
CA THR A 669 -30.55 17.43 -22.28
C THR A 669 -30.14 18.23 -21.06
N LEU A 670 -28.95 17.98 -20.52
CA LEU A 670 -28.46 18.73 -19.36
C LEU A 670 -28.24 20.20 -19.68
N LYS A 671 -27.69 20.51 -20.85
CA LYS A 671 -27.52 21.89 -21.31
C LYS A 671 -28.86 22.60 -21.43
N GLY A 672 -29.90 21.94 -21.93
CA GLY A 672 -31.24 22.50 -22.06
C GLY A 672 -31.95 22.69 -20.72
N LEU A 673 -31.88 21.71 -19.82
CA LEU A 673 -32.52 21.75 -18.50
C LEU A 673 -31.93 22.82 -17.57
N PHE A 674 -30.61 22.98 -17.60
CA PHE A 674 -29.87 23.81 -16.64
C PHE A 674 -29.20 25.03 -17.26
N HIS A 675 -29.44 25.30 -18.55
CA HIS A 675 -28.82 26.39 -19.30
C HIS A 675 -27.30 26.42 -19.29
N LEU A 676 -26.69 25.24 -19.17
CA LEU A 676 -25.24 25.07 -19.15
C LEU A 676 -24.65 25.43 -20.52
N GLN A 677 -23.69 26.36 -20.53
CA GLN A 677 -23.06 26.81 -21.78
C GLN A 677 -21.68 26.18 -22.00
N LYS A 678 -21.08 25.58 -20.99
CA LYS A 678 -19.73 25.06 -21.01
C LYS A 678 -19.72 23.57 -20.78
N THR A 679 -18.68 22.90 -21.27
CA THR A 679 -18.39 21.48 -21.08
C THR A 679 -17.20 21.36 -20.13
N GLU A 680 -17.25 20.52 -19.12
CA GLU A 680 -16.23 20.46 -18.06
C GLU A 680 -15.05 19.56 -18.41
N GLN A 681 -15.31 18.50 -19.18
CA GLN A 681 -14.26 17.54 -19.57
C GLN A 681 -14.34 17.24 -21.07
N ILE A 682 -13.18 17.05 -21.67
CA ILE A 682 -13.05 16.65 -23.06
C ILE A 682 -12.07 15.49 -23.12
N PHE A 683 -12.56 14.31 -23.47
CA PHE A 683 -11.72 13.14 -23.73
C PHE A 683 -11.39 13.05 -25.22
N PHE A 684 -10.17 12.64 -25.54
CA PHE A 684 -9.80 12.43 -26.93
C PHE A 684 -8.67 11.44 -27.14
N ASN A 685 -8.67 10.80 -28.30
CA ASN A 685 -7.60 9.96 -28.78
C ASN A 685 -6.91 10.60 -29.98
N ILE A 686 -5.63 10.30 -30.14
CA ILE A 686 -4.86 10.64 -31.34
C ILE A 686 -4.61 9.34 -32.11
N LYS A 687 -5.24 9.21 -33.31
CA LYS A 687 -5.20 7.97 -34.09
C LYS A 687 -3.80 7.65 -34.62
N ASP A 688 -3.01 8.65 -35.00
CA ASP A 688 -1.64 8.46 -35.49
C ASP A 688 -0.62 8.64 -34.36
N GLN A 689 0.01 7.54 -33.99
CA GLN A 689 1.05 7.52 -32.93
C GLN A 689 2.27 8.39 -33.29
N SER A 690 2.57 8.57 -34.57
CA SER A 690 3.70 9.38 -35.03
C SER A 690 3.46 10.89 -34.84
N GLU A 691 2.21 11.32 -34.83
CA GLU A 691 1.82 12.73 -34.68
C GLU A 691 1.48 13.12 -33.24
N LYS A 692 1.44 12.16 -32.30
CA LYS A 692 1.07 12.41 -30.89
C LYS A 692 1.81 13.60 -30.26
N GLY A 693 3.12 13.65 -30.39
CA GLY A 693 3.93 14.74 -29.84
C GLY A 693 3.62 16.09 -30.43
N HIS A 694 3.37 16.14 -31.73
CA HIS A 694 3.05 17.38 -32.44
C HIS A 694 1.64 17.92 -32.11
N ILE A 695 0.66 17.02 -32.05
CA ILE A 695 -0.71 17.36 -31.69
C ILE A 695 -0.78 17.77 -30.20
N LYS A 696 -0.11 17.04 -29.30
CA LYS A 696 0.00 17.42 -27.88
C LYS A 696 0.54 18.83 -27.71
N ALA A 697 1.67 19.17 -28.37
CA ALA A 697 2.26 20.49 -28.31
C ALA A 697 1.33 21.60 -28.90
N LYS A 698 0.52 21.29 -29.93
CA LYS A 698 -0.49 22.20 -30.41
C LYS A 698 -1.61 22.47 -29.41
N ILE A 699 -2.07 21.42 -28.73
CA ILE A 699 -3.11 21.53 -27.70
C ILE A 699 -2.58 22.31 -26.49
N GLU A 700 -1.37 22.00 -26.02
CA GLU A 700 -0.70 22.76 -24.97
C GLU A 700 -0.60 24.24 -25.30
N LYS A 701 -0.18 24.55 -26.52
CA LYS A 701 -0.14 25.92 -27.00
C LYS A 701 -1.51 26.58 -27.12
N LEU A 702 -2.55 25.82 -27.49
CA LEU A 702 -3.94 26.31 -27.51
C LEU A 702 -4.38 26.65 -26.07
N MET A 703 -4.01 25.84 -25.11
CA MET A 703 -4.33 26.05 -23.71
C MET A 703 -3.53 27.17 -23.04
N GLU A 704 -2.46 27.67 -23.66
CA GLU A 704 -1.76 28.89 -23.24
C GLU A 704 -2.60 30.16 -23.48
N ASN A 705 -3.68 30.10 -24.27
CA ASN A 705 -4.57 31.22 -24.48
C ASN A 705 -5.27 31.59 -23.15
N PRO A 706 -5.31 32.88 -22.76
CA PRO A 706 -5.99 33.33 -21.53
C PRO A 706 -7.43 32.84 -21.36
N GLN A 707 -8.11 32.59 -22.48
CA GLN A 707 -9.49 32.09 -22.50
C GLN A 707 -9.59 30.64 -21.96
N TYR A 708 -8.49 29.87 -21.92
CA TYR A 708 -8.45 28.48 -21.52
C TYR A 708 -7.48 28.22 -20.35
N GLN A 709 -7.18 29.28 -19.58
CA GLN A 709 -6.26 29.20 -18.44
C GLN A 709 -6.72 28.23 -17.36
N ASP A 710 -8.00 27.89 -17.33
CA ASP A 710 -8.63 26.96 -16.38
C ASP A 710 -8.53 25.49 -16.82
N ALA A 711 -7.86 25.22 -17.94
CA ALA A 711 -7.76 23.89 -18.50
C ALA A 711 -6.48 23.18 -18.08
N ILE A 712 -6.63 21.93 -17.64
CA ILE A 712 -5.53 21.02 -17.36
C ILE A 712 -5.58 19.87 -18.36
N LEU A 713 -4.44 19.59 -19.01
CA LEU A 713 -4.29 18.46 -19.92
C LEU A 713 -3.66 17.30 -19.15
N TYR A 714 -4.39 16.22 -19.02
CA TYR A 714 -3.88 14.96 -18.48
C TYR A 714 -3.52 14.01 -19.62
N ASP A 715 -2.34 13.41 -19.53
CA ASP A 715 -1.84 12.38 -20.43
C ASP A 715 -1.87 11.04 -19.70
N ARG A 716 -2.70 10.09 -20.19
CA ARG A 716 -2.82 8.76 -19.62
C ARG A 716 -1.46 8.06 -19.45
N LYS A 717 -0.58 8.23 -20.43
CA LYS A 717 0.74 7.61 -20.39
C LYS A 717 1.60 8.19 -19.27
N GLU A 718 1.58 9.51 -19.08
CA GLU A 718 2.31 10.17 -17.99
C GLU A 718 1.79 9.74 -16.63
N GLU A 719 0.47 9.61 -16.45
CA GLU A 719 -0.13 9.13 -15.21
C GLU A 719 0.21 7.66 -14.94
N MET A 720 0.17 6.81 -15.98
CA MET A 720 0.63 5.43 -15.88
C MET A 720 2.12 5.35 -15.55
N ASP A 721 2.97 6.16 -16.15
CA ASP A 721 4.41 6.18 -15.90
C ASP A 721 4.71 6.63 -14.46
N LYS A 722 4.00 7.63 -13.92
CA LYS A 722 4.08 8.05 -12.51
C LYS A 722 3.70 6.89 -11.58
N PHE A 723 2.61 6.21 -11.89
CA PHE A 723 2.17 5.03 -11.13
C PHE A 723 3.21 3.91 -11.18
N TYR A 724 3.73 3.56 -12.37
CA TYR A 724 4.77 2.52 -12.49
C TYR A 724 6.07 2.87 -11.78
N GLN A 725 6.44 4.14 -11.69
CA GLN A 725 7.58 4.55 -10.87
C GLN A 725 7.32 4.29 -9.40
N GLN A 726 6.17 4.66 -8.85
CA GLN A 726 5.80 4.35 -7.47
C GLN A 726 5.74 2.84 -7.21
N TYR A 727 5.18 2.08 -8.17
CA TYR A 727 5.13 0.62 -8.09
C TYR A 727 6.52 -0.02 -8.07
N LYS A 728 7.43 0.45 -8.91
CA LYS A 728 8.82 0.00 -8.95
C LYS A 728 9.51 0.15 -7.59
N GLN A 729 9.22 1.22 -6.87
CA GLN A 729 9.71 1.42 -5.50
C GLN A 729 9.23 0.33 -4.55
N ARG A 730 7.93 0.00 -4.61
CA ARG A 730 7.33 -1.04 -3.76
C ARG A 730 7.92 -2.42 -4.07
N ILE A 731 8.17 -2.73 -5.35
CA ILE A 731 8.86 -3.96 -5.76
C ILE A 731 10.28 -4.03 -5.19
N VAL A 732 11.04 -2.95 -5.22
CA VAL A 732 12.41 -2.91 -4.69
C VAL A 732 12.41 -3.17 -3.19
N LEU A 733 11.50 -2.56 -2.44
CA LEU A 733 11.35 -2.79 -1.00
C LEU A 733 10.97 -4.23 -0.67
N LEU A 734 9.96 -4.75 -1.34
CA LEU A 734 9.53 -6.14 -1.18
C LEU A 734 10.65 -7.11 -1.59
N GLY A 735 11.26 -6.89 -2.74
CA GLY A 735 12.35 -7.72 -3.28
C GLY A 735 13.56 -7.76 -2.37
N SER A 736 13.95 -6.63 -1.78
CA SER A 736 15.03 -6.57 -0.78
C SER A 736 14.70 -7.39 0.47
N SER A 737 13.48 -7.32 0.95
CA SER A 737 12.99 -8.10 2.08
C SER A 737 13.02 -9.61 1.78
N VAL A 738 12.52 -10.01 0.61
CA VAL A 738 12.55 -11.41 0.14
C VAL A 738 13.98 -11.91 -0.03
N LEU A 739 14.88 -11.08 -0.56
CA LEU A 739 16.30 -11.42 -0.68
C LEU A 739 16.92 -11.70 0.69
N ILE A 740 16.69 -10.82 1.67
CA ILE A 740 17.23 -10.98 3.03
C ILE A 740 16.65 -12.24 3.70
N ILE A 741 15.35 -12.50 3.58
CA ILE A 741 14.75 -13.72 4.11
C ILE A 741 15.35 -14.97 3.44
N THR A 742 15.59 -14.91 2.14
CA THR A 742 16.22 -16.01 1.41
C THR A 742 17.66 -16.22 1.88
N LEU A 743 18.41 -15.14 2.15
CA LEU A 743 19.76 -15.24 2.74
C LEU A 743 19.73 -15.84 4.15
N ILE A 744 18.77 -15.43 4.97
CA ILE A 744 18.54 -16.00 6.30
C ILE A 744 18.25 -17.51 6.19
N ALA A 745 17.36 -17.89 5.27
CA ALA A 745 17.04 -19.29 5.00
C ALA A 745 18.27 -20.07 4.53
N LEU A 746 19.08 -19.48 3.64
CA LEU A 746 20.32 -20.08 3.15
C LEU A 746 21.35 -20.31 4.26
N VAL A 747 21.55 -19.32 5.15
CA VAL A 747 22.44 -19.44 6.31
C VAL A 747 21.95 -20.54 7.26
N GLY A 748 20.64 -20.60 7.53
CA GLY A 748 20.00 -21.64 8.33
C GLY A 748 20.21 -23.04 7.72
N LEU A 749 20.01 -23.15 6.40
CA LEU A 749 20.26 -24.36 5.60
C LEU A 749 21.74 -24.79 5.67
N MET A 750 22.67 -23.85 5.45
CA MET A 750 24.11 -24.12 5.53
C MET A 750 24.52 -24.67 6.90
N ASN A 751 24.06 -24.04 7.98
CA ASN A 751 24.33 -24.47 9.35
C ASN A 751 23.77 -25.87 9.62
N SER A 752 22.57 -26.14 9.16
CA SER A 752 21.92 -27.45 9.33
C SER A 752 22.59 -28.55 8.51
N MET A 753 22.96 -28.28 7.25
CA MET A 753 23.68 -29.19 6.38
C MET A 753 25.09 -29.49 6.92
N ALA A 754 25.82 -28.47 7.40
CA ALA A 754 27.12 -28.64 8.03
C ALA A 754 27.06 -29.62 9.21
N SER A 755 26.04 -29.51 10.06
CA SER A 755 25.87 -30.43 11.17
C SER A 755 25.45 -31.84 10.74
N ASN A 756 24.56 -31.93 9.73
CA ASN A 756 24.09 -33.21 9.21
C ASN A 756 25.27 -34.03 8.66
N LEU A 757 26.14 -33.39 7.90
CA LEU A 757 27.33 -34.00 7.30
C LEU A 757 28.38 -34.41 8.37
N ARG A 758 28.54 -33.64 9.45
CA ARG A 758 29.43 -34.01 10.57
C ARG A 758 28.96 -35.27 11.28
N GLU A 759 27.67 -35.44 11.53
CA GLU A 759 27.12 -36.65 12.10
C GLU A 759 27.22 -37.86 11.17
N SER A 760 27.18 -37.63 9.85
CA SER A 760 27.37 -38.68 8.84
C SER A 760 28.82 -39.09 8.66
N LYS A 761 29.76 -38.47 9.37
CA LYS A 761 31.21 -38.65 9.16
C LYS A 761 31.59 -40.13 9.21
N LYS A 762 31.06 -40.90 10.16
CA LYS A 762 31.31 -42.37 10.30
C LYS A 762 30.71 -43.17 9.12
N GLU A 763 29.48 -42.83 8.70
CA GLU A 763 28.81 -43.45 7.56
C GLU A 763 29.58 -43.19 6.25
N PHE A 764 30.05 -41.96 6.05
CA PHE A 764 30.87 -41.59 4.88
C PHE A 764 32.26 -42.18 4.92
N ALA A 765 32.86 -42.33 6.11
CA ALA A 765 34.15 -43.02 6.29
C ALA A 765 34.01 -44.48 5.94
N MET A 766 32.97 -45.17 6.32
CA MET A 766 32.67 -46.56 5.95
C MET A 766 32.46 -46.65 4.43
N MET A 767 31.73 -45.76 3.81
CA MET A 767 31.56 -45.73 2.34
C MET A 767 32.92 -45.58 1.60
N ARG A 768 33.81 -44.75 2.12
CA ARG A 768 35.15 -44.59 1.55
C ARG A 768 36.03 -45.83 1.77
N ALA A 769 35.90 -46.46 2.90
CA ALA A 769 36.63 -47.72 3.21
C ALA A 769 36.24 -48.85 2.25
N ILE A 770 35.01 -48.88 1.77
CA ILE A 770 34.48 -49.87 0.81
C ILE A 770 34.79 -49.45 -0.66
N GLY A 771 35.56 -48.34 -0.89
CA GLY A 771 35.98 -47.89 -2.23
C GLY A 771 35.19 -46.76 -2.85
N GLY A 772 34.33 -46.13 -2.07
CA GLY A 772 33.54 -44.95 -2.52
C GLY A 772 34.41 -43.73 -2.83
N LYS A 773 34.22 -43.10 -3.98
CA LYS A 773 34.96 -41.92 -4.41
C LYS A 773 34.56 -40.66 -3.63
N PRO A 774 35.46 -39.71 -3.31
CA PRO A 774 35.10 -38.47 -2.61
C PRO A 774 33.96 -37.70 -3.26
N TRP A 775 33.90 -37.66 -4.56
CA TRP A 775 32.87 -36.96 -5.34
C TRP A 775 31.44 -37.55 -5.16
N GLN A 776 31.36 -38.87 -4.91
CA GLN A 776 30.07 -39.51 -4.62
C GLN A 776 29.48 -39.03 -3.31
N ILE A 777 30.32 -38.75 -2.31
CA ILE A 777 29.88 -38.14 -1.04
C ILE A 777 29.34 -36.71 -1.25
N VAL A 778 30.08 -35.93 -2.09
CA VAL A 778 29.63 -34.58 -2.43
C VAL A 778 28.29 -34.63 -3.14
N ARG A 779 28.13 -35.48 -4.13
CA ARG A 779 26.85 -35.65 -4.86
C ARG A 779 25.70 -36.06 -3.94
N LEU A 780 25.91 -36.98 -3.02
CA LEU A 780 24.92 -37.41 -2.07
C LEU A 780 24.44 -36.27 -1.18
N ALA A 781 25.37 -35.44 -0.68
CA ALA A 781 25.05 -34.27 0.13
C ALA A 781 24.27 -33.20 -0.66
N LEU A 782 24.65 -32.95 -1.92
CA LEU A 782 23.95 -32.02 -2.82
C LEU A 782 22.50 -32.49 -3.08
N TYR A 783 22.31 -33.78 -3.35
CA TYR A 783 20.97 -34.37 -3.53
C TYR A 783 20.10 -34.22 -2.30
N GLU A 784 20.66 -34.47 -1.11
CA GLU A 784 19.92 -34.27 0.14
C GLU A 784 19.50 -32.80 0.28
N GLY A 785 20.38 -31.86 -0.05
CA GLY A 785 20.07 -30.43 -0.07
C GLY A 785 18.96 -30.08 -1.06
N ILE A 786 19.03 -30.58 -2.28
CA ILE A 786 18.02 -30.38 -3.35
C ILE A 786 16.65 -30.90 -2.90
N VAL A 787 16.58 -32.13 -2.39
CA VAL A 787 15.31 -32.74 -2.01
C VAL A 787 14.64 -31.97 -0.86
N ILE A 788 15.41 -31.55 0.16
CA ILE A 788 14.86 -30.82 1.30
C ILE A 788 14.43 -29.40 0.89
N SER A 789 15.22 -28.73 0.05
CA SER A 789 14.88 -27.38 -0.41
C SER A 789 13.64 -27.38 -1.31
N LEU A 790 13.55 -28.29 -2.27
CA LEU A 790 12.34 -28.47 -3.09
C LEU A 790 11.10 -28.77 -2.23
N ALA A 791 11.24 -29.67 -1.26
CA ALA A 791 10.13 -30.00 -0.37
C ALA A 791 9.65 -28.79 0.43
N GLY A 792 10.57 -27.99 0.99
CA GLY A 792 10.25 -26.77 1.71
C GLY A 792 9.58 -25.71 0.81
N CYS A 793 10.07 -25.55 -0.42
CA CYS A 793 9.49 -24.60 -1.39
C CYS A 793 8.09 -25.05 -1.87
N ILE A 794 7.88 -26.34 -2.13
CA ILE A 794 6.54 -26.85 -2.49
C ILE A 794 5.54 -26.62 -1.35
N MET A 795 5.92 -26.92 -0.10
CA MET A 795 5.10 -26.65 1.08
C MET A 795 4.80 -25.14 1.19
N GLY A 796 5.80 -24.30 0.94
CA GLY A 796 5.68 -22.85 0.93
C GLY A 796 4.71 -22.35 -0.12
N LEU A 797 4.80 -22.84 -1.35
CA LEU A 797 3.91 -22.47 -2.45
C LEU A 797 2.46 -22.86 -2.16
N ILE A 798 2.19 -24.07 -1.69
CA ILE A 798 0.84 -24.50 -1.32
C ILE A 798 0.25 -23.57 -0.25
N SER A 799 1.03 -23.32 0.80
CA SER A 799 0.61 -22.43 1.89
C SER A 799 0.41 -21.00 1.43
N SER A 800 1.26 -20.51 0.53
CA SER A 800 1.20 -19.14 -0.02
C SER A 800 -0.02 -18.90 -0.89
N VAL A 801 -0.35 -19.86 -1.76
CA VAL A 801 -1.53 -19.74 -2.62
C VAL A 801 -2.80 -19.64 -1.77
N ILE A 802 -2.94 -20.51 -0.78
CA ILE A 802 -4.13 -20.48 0.10
C ILE A 802 -4.18 -19.22 0.96
N LEU A 803 -3.06 -18.81 1.56
CA LEU A 803 -3.01 -17.59 2.38
C LEU A 803 -3.22 -16.33 1.54
N GLY A 804 -2.55 -16.24 0.39
CA GLY A 804 -2.67 -15.12 -0.53
C GLY A 804 -4.09 -14.96 -1.05
N TYR A 805 -4.73 -16.07 -1.41
CA TYR A 805 -6.11 -16.09 -1.85
C TYR A 805 -7.08 -15.56 -0.78
N ASN A 806 -6.91 -15.99 0.48
CA ASN A 806 -7.73 -15.51 1.58
C ASN A 806 -7.48 -14.02 1.90
N LEU A 807 -6.22 -13.55 1.82
CA LEU A 807 -5.90 -12.14 2.05
C LEU A 807 -6.49 -11.24 0.96
N LEU A 808 -6.40 -11.65 -0.32
CA LEU A 808 -6.95 -10.88 -1.41
C LEU A 808 -8.49 -10.90 -1.42
N SER A 809 -9.10 -12.01 -1.03
CA SER A 809 -10.55 -12.08 -0.80
C SER A 809 -10.98 -11.13 0.33
N ALA A 810 -10.17 -10.99 1.38
CA ALA A 810 -10.43 -10.05 2.47
C ALA A 810 -10.33 -8.58 2.05
N LEU A 811 -9.60 -8.27 0.97
CA LEU A 811 -9.48 -6.96 0.35
C LEU A 811 -10.49 -6.74 -0.81
N ASP A 812 -11.49 -7.60 -0.92
CA ASP A 812 -12.53 -7.60 -1.98
C ASP A 812 -11.99 -7.63 -3.42
N VAL A 813 -10.81 -8.23 -3.62
CA VAL A 813 -10.24 -8.42 -4.96
C VAL A 813 -10.89 -9.64 -5.61
N LYS A 814 -11.83 -9.40 -6.53
CA LYS A 814 -12.64 -10.46 -7.17
C LYS A 814 -11.89 -11.28 -8.22
N ASN A 815 -10.95 -10.70 -8.95
CA ASN A 815 -10.21 -11.36 -10.02
C ASN A 815 -8.79 -11.71 -9.58
N LEU A 816 -8.60 -12.96 -9.19
CA LEU A 816 -7.33 -13.48 -8.69
C LEU A 816 -6.59 -14.22 -9.81
N GLU A 817 -5.55 -13.60 -10.33
CA GLU A 817 -4.63 -14.27 -11.23
C GLU A 817 -3.49 -14.93 -10.45
N ILE A 818 -3.39 -16.26 -10.56
CA ILE A 818 -2.27 -16.99 -9.95
C ILE A 818 -1.02 -16.76 -10.80
N PRO A 819 0.07 -16.23 -10.23
CA PRO A 819 1.28 -15.94 -11.01
C PRO A 819 2.10 -17.21 -11.29
N TYR A 820 1.70 -17.98 -12.28
CA TYR A 820 2.34 -19.26 -12.66
C TYR A 820 3.84 -19.10 -12.97
N VAL A 821 4.24 -17.96 -13.55
CA VAL A 821 5.65 -17.67 -13.85
C VAL A 821 6.49 -17.63 -12.59
N ILE A 822 6.01 -17.00 -11.53
CA ILE A 822 6.71 -16.91 -10.24
C ILE A 822 6.78 -18.28 -9.56
N ILE A 823 5.71 -19.09 -9.65
CA ILE A 823 5.72 -20.47 -9.15
C ILE A 823 6.86 -21.26 -9.84
N PHE A 824 6.96 -21.15 -11.15
CA PHE A 824 8.01 -21.81 -11.92
C PHE A 824 9.41 -21.33 -11.54
N ILE A 825 9.60 -20.01 -11.38
CA ILE A 825 10.86 -19.40 -10.94
C ILE A 825 11.27 -19.93 -9.55
N ILE A 826 10.35 -19.96 -8.58
CA ILE A 826 10.63 -20.48 -7.23
C ILE A 826 11.04 -21.95 -7.29
N LEU A 827 10.34 -22.79 -8.07
CA LEU A 827 10.68 -24.20 -8.24
C LEU A 827 12.03 -24.39 -8.92
N LEU A 828 12.42 -23.51 -9.85
CA LEU A 828 13.71 -23.54 -10.55
C LEU A 828 14.86 -23.09 -9.62
N ILE A 829 14.64 -22.09 -8.78
CA ILE A 829 15.66 -21.54 -7.86
C ILE A 829 15.86 -22.46 -6.65
N SER A 830 14.84 -23.18 -6.22
CA SER A 830 14.90 -23.98 -5.00
C SER A 830 16.01 -25.06 -5.00
N PRO A 831 16.30 -25.81 -6.07
CA PRO A 831 17.44 -26.72 -6.14
C PRO A 831 18.77 -26.00 -6.01
N LEU A 832 18.90 -24.79 -6.57
CA LEU A 832 20.12 -23.99 -6.46
C LEU A 832 20.41 -23.59 -5.03
N LEU A 833 19.39 -23.22 -4.25
CA LEU A 833 19.51 -22.94 -2.82
C LEU A 833 19.98 -24.20 -2.06
N GLY A 834 19.45 -25.37 -2.41
CA GLY A 834 19.87 -26.65 -1.85
C GLY A 834 21.34 -26.95 -2.15
N ILE A 835 21.78 -26.72 -3.37
CA ILE A 835 23.17 -26.90 -3.80
C ILE A 835 24.09 -25.93 -3.05
N LEU A 836 23.80 -24.63 -3.08
CA LEU A 836 24.59 -23.58 -2.45
C LEU A 836 24.78 -23.82 -0.95
N SER A 837 23.75 -24.32 -0.28
CA SER A 837 23.80 -24.60 1.16
C SER A 837 24.64 -25.84 1.51
N ALA A 838 24.56 -26.89 0.72
CA ALA A 838 25.24 -28.16 0.99
C ALA A 838 26.71 -28.15 0.52
N LEU A 839 27.02 -27.42 -0.55
CA LEU A 839 28.33 -27.45 -1.24
C LEU A 839 29.52 -27.15 -0.32
N PRO A 840 29.55 -26.07 0.49
CA PRO A 840 30.71 -25.77 1.34
C PRO A 840 31.04 -26.89 2.31
N SER A 841 30.00 -27.44 2.95
CA SER A 841 30.14 -28.52 3.94
C SER A 841 30.52 -29.86 3.32
N ALA A 842 29.98 -30.15 2.12
CA ALA A 842 30.30 -31.37 1.38
C ALA A 842 31.74 -31.37 0.89
N LEU A 843 32.22 -30.23 0.36
CA LEU A 843 33.61 -30.07 -0.09
C LEU A 843 34.59 -30.18 1.08
N TRP A 844 34.27 -29.57 2.22
CA TRP A 844 35.08 -29.70 3.43
C TRP A 844 35.19 -31.18 3.87
N LEU A 845 34.07 -31.90 3.89
CA LEU A 845 34.04 -33.31 4.30
C LEU A 845 34.80 -34.21 3.31
N SER A 846 34.72 -33.95 2.00
CA SER A 846 35.38 -34.74 0.97
C SER A 846 36.93 -34.65 1.06
N LYS A 847 37.46 -33.50 1.53
CA LYS A 847 38.88 -33.25 1.72
C LYS A 847 39.44 -33.73 3.07
N SER A 848 38.59 -34.03 4.04
CA SER A 848 39.01 -34.50 5.37
C SER A 848 39.50 -35.96 5.34
N ASN A 849 40.58 -36.26 6.12
CA ASN A 849 41.03 -37.63 6.32
C ASN A 849 40.03 -38.41 7.18
N LEU A 850 38.99 -38.93 6.52
CA LEU A 850 37.87 -39.62 7.15
C LEU A 850 38.30 -40.92 7.90
N VAL A 851 39.34 -41.59 7.40
CA VAL A 851 39.83 -42.82 8.01
C VAL A 851 40.42 -42.57 9.41
N ARG A 852 41.21 -41.49 9.59
CA ARG A 852 41.76 -41.11 10.90
C ARG A 852 40.65 -40.75 11.92
N SER A 853 39.57 -40.20 11.44
CA SER A 853 38.45 -39.76 12.30
C SER A 853 37.52 -40.90 12.80
N VAL A 854 37.66 -42.11 12.30
CA VAL A 854 36.94 -43.29 12.84
C VAL A 854 37.66 -43.85 14.04
N PHE A 855 38.97 -43.63 14.17
CA PHE A 855 39.82 -44.16 15.23
C PHE A 855 40.11 -43.15 16.36
N GLU A 856 39.76 -41.89 16.22
CA GLU A 856 40.04 -40.83 17.20
C GLU A 856 38.87 -40.60 18.24
N ASP A 857 37.85 -41.48 18.32
CA ASP A 857 36.77 -41.42 19.30
C ASP A 857 36.90 -42.53 20.36
#